data_9b33fc66e8dca66cdacca2d9b8bb6189
#
_entry.id   9b33fc66e8dca66cdacca2d9b8bb6189
#
_cell.length_a   1.000
_cell.length_b   1.000
_cell.length_c   1.000
_cell.angle_alpha   90.00
_cell.angle_beta   90.00
_cell.angle_gamma   90.00
#
_symmetry.space_group_name_H-M   'P 1'
#
loop_
_entity.id
_entity.type
_entity.pdbx_description
1 polymer ?
#
loop_
_entity_poly.entity_id
_entity_poly.type
_entity_poly.pdbx_seq_one_letter_code
_entity_poly.pdbx_strand_id
1 'polypeptide(L)'
;MKRRTRFQLAIALMLAGAFASAAMAQVALAQETTGATGSTGGNDQKVVFTWAETSEPDTLNPMAAYSAISFYFWTASYHMPVDFDVDFGAQQPSAKFDGFDSGLVTDIQYSDDAMHFTYTIRDDLVWSDGVPLTAADVAYTFNLYKNNHAYLPQNYLTLLDGDARVVDGNKVEFDTTEPTSLYKGAAPYMYFYILPQHVFEPIEHGNCPDDSDPCNPKGYDNVPSVSSGPFFIAEYKVGEFVRLERNQFWKGPEPAIDEIVYRIYKNDDAIATALQTGEIDFAHITTPNIFNTLKTAENIDTMVGSIPSFSEIGLNTGSAYQKPEGAFVPHGDGHPALTDVVVRRAIRMAIDSEALNKQVLLGYGVPGDSIIPPVSVAGARWEPTGADKLGPDIEGAKQLLEDAGYVDSDGDGVREMPADSVDPGRPLDFRYFVRSSEQTSIDAAPFVSEWLQEIGIKTEVTALNSAKLTDVINAGDYELFSWGWYPDPDPSAQLALFTCDQRPPDGNTYGNNDAYYCNPEYDKLYQDQLGATDQDARWEIVHEAQKMFYEDAPYAVMWYDPIFSAWRSDRFEGYIPQPQPNGDPLEGWGGISEVWLSLHPVAGASGGASTESKGISPAVWAILAGVLILIVAIVLIRRRRTAEEDA
;
A
#
# COMPACT_ATOMS: atom_id res chain seq x y z
N MET A 1 -8.93 67.99 4.02
CA MET A 1 -8.49 66.68 3.56
C MET A 1 -6.98 66.53 3.24
N LYS A 2 -6.28 67.54 2.75
CA LYS A 2 -4.85 67.46 2.34
C LYS A 2 -3.80 67.27 3.49
N ARG A 3 -4.13 67.49 4.77
CA ARG A 3 -3.19 67.29 5.89
C ARG A 3 -3.18 65.85 6.46
N ARG A 4 -4.29 65.11 6.38
CA ARG A 4 -4.37 63.74 6.87
C ARG A 4 -3.62 62.74 5.96
N THR A 5 -3.64 62.98 4.65
CA THR A 5 -2.98 62.08 3.66
C THR A 5 -1.45 62.17 3.71
N ARG A 6 -0.89 63.35 4.05
CA ARG A 6 0.57 63.53 4.22
C ARG A 6 1.10 62.89 5.51
N PHE A 7 0.28 62.87 6.56
CA PHE A 7 0.65 62.21 7.83
C PHE A 7 0.64 60.70 7.73
N GLN A 8 -0.31 60.12 7.01
CA GLN A 8 -0.37 58.67 6.77
C GLN A 8 0.76 58.17 5.85
N LEU A 9 1.19 58.96 4.89
CA LEU A 9 2.32 58.61 4.01
C LEU A 9 3.68 58.66 4.76
N ALA A 10 3.82 59.60 5.72
CA ALA A 10 5.01 59.71 6.56
C ALA A 10 5.13 58.53 7.55
N ILE A 11 4.01 58.07 8.11
CA ILE A 11 3.99 56.86 8.99
C ILE A 11 4.30 55.57 8.21
N ALA A 12 3.78 55.40 6.99
CA ALA A 12 4.07 54.26 6.15
C ALA A 12 5.55 54.21 5.72
N LEU A 13 6.19 55.34 5.46
CA LEU A 13 7.61 55.44 5.14
C LEU A 13 8.52 55.24 6.36
N MET A 14 8.10 55.66 7.56
CA MET A 14 8.85 55.40 8.79
C MET A 14 8.77 53.95 9.24
N LEU A 15 7.63 53.27 9.05
CA LEU A 15 7.47 51.84 9.32
C LEU A 15 8.29 50.97 8.33
N ALA A 16 8.34 51.33 7.05
CA ALA A 16 9.18 50.63 6.07
C ALA A 16 10.69 50.82 6.35
N GLY A 17 11.11 52.01 6.84
CA GLY A 17 12.49 52.28 7.25
C GLY A 17 12.91 51.51 8.52
N ALA A 18 12.00 51.34 9.48
CA ALA A 18 12.24 50.62 10.72
C ALA A 18 12.39 49.10 10.49
N PHE A 19 11.63 48.54 9.57
CA PHE A 19 11.77 47.12 9.19
C PHE A 19 13.06 46.82 8.42
N ALA A 20 13.50 47.73 7.56
CA ALA A 20 14.77 47.58 6.84
C ALA A 20 15.99 47.68 7.80
N SER A 21 15.92 48.49 8.83
CA SER A 21 16.98 48.63 9.84
C SER A 21 17.07 47.44 10.78
N ALA A 22 15.94 46.81 11.13
CA ALA A 22 15.89 45.62 11.96
C ALA A 22 16.45 44.37 11.20
N ALA A 23 16.19 44.26 9.90
CA ALA A 23 16.73 43.19 9.06
C ALA A 23 18.25 43.30 8.88
N MET A 24 18.81 44.52 8.80
CA MET A 24 20.27 44.69 8.72
C MET A 24 21.00 44.43 10.06
N ALA A 25 20.34 44.67 11.20
CA ALA A 25 20.91 44.39 12.51
C ALA A 25 21.00 42.88 12.79
N GLN A 26 20.07 42.08 12.28
CA GLN A 26 20.13 40.62 12.41
C GLN A 26 21.20 39.96 11.51
N VAL A 27 21.49 40.53 10.36
CA VAL A 27 22.58 40.07 9.48
C VAL A 27 23.97 40.39 10.06
N ALA A 28 24.12 41.50 10.80
CA ALA A 28 25.38 41.82 11.46
C ALA A 28 25.68 40.95 12.68
N LEU A 29 24.66 40.48 13.40
CA LEU A 29 24.83 39.56 14.55
C LEU A 29 25.17 38.12 14.12
N ALA A 30 24.79 37.72 12.92
CA ALA A 30 25.12 36.37 12.38
C ALA A 30 26.56 36.27 11.86
N GLN A 31 27.27 37.37 11.65
CA GLN A 31 28.65 37.38 11.17
C GLN A 31 29.76 37.40 12.27
N GLU A 32 29.40 37.69 13.53
CA GLU A 32 30.35 37.74 14.63
C GLU A 32 30.55 36.44 15.44
N THR A 33 29.88 35.35 15.08
CA THR A 33 30.03 34.07 15.77
C THR A 33 30.88 33.01 15.02
N THR A 34 31.57 33.38 13.95
CA THR A 34 32.52 32.50 13.26
C THR A 34 33.98 32.92 13.50
N GLY A 35 34.44 32.73 14.72
CA GLY A 35 35.84 32.94 15.04
C GLY A 35 36.28 32.21 16.31
N ALA A 36 37.05 31.12 16.10
CA ALA A 36 37.86 30.33 17.03
C ALA A 36 37.14 29.06 17.56
N THR A 37 37.60 27.88 17.22
CA THR A 37 38.82 27.18 17.59
C THR A 37 38.87 25.87 16.82
N GLY A 38 40.01 25.49 16.27
CA GLY A 38 40.21 24.21 15.58
C GLY A 38 40.06 23.04 16.54
N SER A 39 39.17 22.14 16.14
CA SER A 39 39.11 20.75 16.58
C SER A 39 39.15 19.92 15.29
N THR A 40 40.17 19.10 15.16
CA THR A 40 40.24 18.04 14.15
C THR A 40 39.21 16.98 14.52
N GLY A 41 37.96 17.19 14.16
CA GLY A 41 36.89 16.23 14.19
C GLY A 41 36.46 15.94 12.76
N GLY A 42 36.29 14.67 12.42
CA GLY A 42 35.75 14.25 11.12
C GLY A 42 34.43 14.97 10.85
N ASN A 43 34.16 15.17 9.59
CA ASN A 43 32.91 15.80 9.12
C ASN A 43 31.78 14.76 9.35
N ASP A 44 31.16 14.74 10.55
CA ASP A 44 30.01 13.92 10.89
C ASP A 44 28.74 14.50 10.19
N GLN A 45 28.77 14.49 8.85
CA GLN A 45 27.58 14.82 8.09
C GLN A 45 26.65 13.59 8.09
N LYS A 46 25.43 13.71 8.62
CA LYS A 46 24.42 12.66 8.58
C LYS A 46 24.27 12.11 7.16
N VAL A 47 24.23 10.79 7.04
CA VAL A 47 23.88 10.09 5.79
C VAL A 47 22.38 9.97 5.73
N VAL A 48 21.76 10.71 4.81
CA VAL A 48 20.31 10.72 4.61
C VAL A 48 19.98 10.05 3.28
N PHE A 49 19.12 9.05 3.32
CA PHE A 49 18.56 8.42 2.14
C PHE A 49 17.13 8.93 1.93
N THR A 50 16.86 9.47 0.75
CA THR A 50 15.54 10.04 0.43
C THR A 50 14.91 9.28 -0.73
N TRP A 51 13.70 8.73 -0.51
CA TRP A 51 12.94 8.06 -1.55
C TRP A 51 11.53 8.65 -1.68
N ALA A 52 10.85 8.39 -2.79
CA ALA A 52 9.57 9.03 -3.08
C ALA A 52 8.61 8.16 -3.89
N GLU A 53 7.33 8.38 -3.62
CA GLU A 53 6.19 7.87 -4.39
C GLU A 53 5.04 8.88 -4.40
N THR A 54 3.97 8.51 -5.11
CA THR A 54 2.70 9.24 -5.08
C THR A 54 1.74 8.77 -3.99
N SER A 55 2.04 7.64 -3.36
CA SER A 55 1.22 7.02 -2.31
C SER A 55 1.39 7.72 -0.96
N GLU A 56 0.34 7.72 -0.14
CA GLU A 56 0.38 8.24 1.23
C GLU A 56 -0.03 7.12 2.20
N PRO A 57 0.69 6.90 3.33
CA PRO A 57 0.25 5.92 4.31
C PRO A 57 -1.10 6.35 4.92
N ASP A 58 -2.00 5.39 5.06
CA ASP A 58 -3.29 5.59 5.74
C ASP A 58 -3.09 5.80 7.25
N THR A 59 -2.16 5.05 7.83
CA THR A 59 -1.67 5.20 9.20
C THR A 59 -0.29 4.56 9.34
N LEU A 60 0.46 4.95 10.39
CA LEU A 60 1.73 4.32 10.75
C LEU A 60 1.58 3.34 11.94
N ASN A 61 0.35 3.01 12.29
CA ASN A 61 0.00 2.05 13.33
C ASN A 61 -0.27 0.66 12.74
N PRO A 62 0.54 -0.38 13.05
CA PRO A 62 0.35 -1.73 12.53
C PRO A 62 -1.00 -2.39 12.87
N MET A 63 -1.71 -1.88 13.89
CA MET A 63 -3.04 -2.37 14.27
C MET A 63 -4.14 -2.02 13.25
N ALA A 64 -3.99 -0.92 12.53
CA ALA A 64 -5.08 -0.29 11.79
C ALA A 64 -4.81 -0.14 10.29
N ALA A 65 -3.56 -0.17 9.85
CA ALA A 65 -3.22 0.09 8.46
C ALA A 65 -3.65 -1.01 7.49
N TYR A 66 -4.01 -0.57 6.30
CA TYR A 66 -4.32 -1.43 5.15
C TYR A 66 -3.56 -1.03 3.87
N SER A 67 -2.90 0.13 3.87
CA SER A 67 -2.17 0.62 2.70
C SER A 67 -0.78 -0.01 2.61
N ALA A 68 -0.41 -0.54 1.43
CA ALA A 68 0.87 -1.20 1.19
C ALA A 68 2.07 -0.31 1.52
N ILE A 69 1.98 1.02 1.28
CA ILE A 69 3.07 1.95 1.58
C ILE A 69 3.45 1.99 3.07
N SER A 70 2.52 1.68 3.98
CA SER A 70 2.79 1.67 5.43
C SER A 70 3.79 0.58 5.82
N PHE A 71 3.82 -0.54 5.07
CA PHE A 71 4.70 -1.68 5.36
C PHE A 71 6.18 -1.36 5.16
N TYR A 72 6.54 -0.52 4.18
CA TYR A 72 7.93 -0.10 3.97
C TYR A 72 8.56 0.50 5.24
N PHE A 73 7.79 1.24 6.01
CA PHE A 73 8.28 1.83 7.27
C PHE A 73 8.45 0.77 8.36
N TRP A 74 7.58 -0.24 8.37
CA TRP A 74 7.65 -1.28 9.40
C TRP A 74 8.75 -2.30 9.11
N THR A 75 9.08 -2.57 7.85
CA THR A 75 10.23 -3.40 7.49
C THR A 75 11.59 -2.79 7.88
N ALA A 76 11.60 -1.50 8.20
CA ALA A 76 12.75 -0.83 8.81
C ALA A 76 12.68 -0.75 10.33
N SER A 77 11.47 -0.97 10.91
CA SER A 77 11.19 -0.59 12.31
C SER A 77 10.82 -1.75 13.23
N TYR A 78 10.18 -2.81 12.73
CA TYR A 78 9.62 -3.85 13.58
C TYR A 78 10.01 -5.25 13.12
N HIS A 79 10.34 -6.11 14.08
CA HIS A 79 10.44 -7.54 13.81
C HIS A 79 9.05 -8.18 13.69
N MET A 80 9.01 -9.23 12.89
CA MET A 80 7.94 -10.22 12.93
C MET A 80 8.38 -11.48 13.70
N PRO A 81 7.45 -12.38 14.09
CA PRO A 81 7.83 -13.62 14.75
C PRO A 81 8.83 -14.43 13.93
N VAL A 82 8.59 -14.56 12.62
CA VAL A 82 9.42 -15.31 11.68
C VAL A 82 9.62 -14.46 10.44
N ASP A 83 10.83 -14.44 9.89
CA ASP A 83 11.14 -13.75 8.65
C ASP A 83 11.16 -14.69 7.45
N PHE A 84 10.97 -14.12 6.25
CA PHE A 84 11.13 -14.83 4.97
C PHE A 84 12.58 -14.77 4.50
N ASP A 85 13.00 -15.81 3.76
CA ASP A 85 14.20 -15.72 2.97
C ASP A 85 13.96 -14.86 1.71
N VAL A 86 15.00 -14.15 1.27
CA VAL A 86 14.95 -13.20 0.13
C VAL A 86 14.53 -13.82 -1.22
N ASP A 87 14.43 -15.14 -1.33
CA ASP A 87 14.02 -15.83 -2.55
C ASP A 87 12.63 -16.49 -2.48
N PHE A 88 11.87 -16.29 -1.40
CA PHE A 88 10.59 -16.97 -1.10
C PHE A 88 10.60 -18.50 -1.23
N GLY A 89 11.71 -19.06 -1.70
CA GLY A 89 11.81 -20.50 -1.97
C GLY A 89 11.93 -21.35 -0.71
N ALA A 90 12.43 -20.74 0.36
CA ALA A 90 12.60 -21.40 1.64
C ALA A 90 11.87 -20.57 2.71
N GLN A 91 10.70 -21.03 3.12
CA GLN A 91 10.10 -20.59 4.37
C GLN A 91 11.03 -21.02 5.51
N GLN A 92 12.00 -20.18 5.85
CA GLN A 92 12.93 -20.45 6.94
C GLN A 92 12.52 -19.60 8.16
N PRO A 93 12.67 -20.13 9.37
CA PRO A 93 12.39 -19.39 10.59
C PRO A 93 13.33 -18.19 10.81
N SER A 94 14.33 -17.98 9.98
CA SER A 94 15.24 -16.84 10.03
C SER A 94 15.79 -16.46 8.67
N ALA A 95 15.58 -15.24 8.22
CA ALA A 95 16.34 -14.65 7.13
C ALA A 95 17.78 -14.36 7.58
N LYS A 96 18.75 -14.61 6.71
CA LYS A 96 20.17 -14.37 7.02
C LYS A 96 20.76 -13.40 6.02
N PHE A 97 20.97 -12.17 6.46
CA PHE A 97 21.78 -11.21 5.73
C PHE A 97 23.23 -11.26 6.21
N ASP A 98 24.15 -11.63 5.33
CA ASP A 98 25.59 -11.76 5.64
C ASP A 98 25.87 -12.54 6.96
N GLY A 99 25.05 -13.58 7.24
CA GLY A 99 25.12 -14.39 8.46
C GLY A 99 24.38 -13.81 9.67
N PHE A 100 23.73 -12.68 9.55
CA PHE A 100 22.86 -12.10 10.58
C PHE A 100 21.47 -12.74 10.51
N ASP A 101 20.95 -13.12 11.66
CA ASP A 101 19.62 -13.69 11.84
C ASP A 101 18.68 -12.61 12.39
N SER A 102 17.74 -12.13 11.57
CA SER A 102 16.78 -11.08 11.93
C SER A 102 15.53 -11.63 12.64
N GLY A 103 15.25 -12.94 12.56
CA GLY A 103 14.05 -13.54 13.14
C GLY A 103 14.02 -13.47 14.67
N LEU A 104 12.80 -13.35 15.24
CA LEU A 104 12.57 -13.43 16.70
C LEU A 104 12.50 -14.85 17.19
N VAL A 105 11.89 -15.75 16.40
CA VAL A 105 11.70 -17.16 16.75
C VAL A 105 12.93 -17.95 16.34
N THR A 106 13.57 -18.59 17.32
CA THR A 106 14.77 -19.41 17.11
C THR A 106 14.47 -20.90 17.00
N ASP A 107 13.30 -21.35 17.44
CA ASP A 107 12.84 -22.73 17.36
C ASP A 107 11.31 -22.78 17.38
N ILE A 108 10.73 -23.63 16.54
CA ILE A 108 9.29 -23.90 16.46
C ILE A 108 9.07 -25.38 16.78
N GLN A 109 8.34 -25.65 17.86
CA GLN A 109 7.89 -26.99 18.21
C GLN A 109 6.37 -27.07 18.08
N TYR A 110 5.87 -28.20 17.62
CA TYR A 110 4.44 -28.44 17.49
C TYR A 110 4.11 -29.92 17.76
N SER A 111 2.86 -30.15 18.19
CA SER A 111 2.36 -31.49 18.45
C SER A 111 2.11 -32.29 17.15
N ASP A 112 2.04 -33.61 17.27
CA ASP A 112 1.78 -34.50 16.11
C ASP A 112 0.42 -34.21 15.42
N ASP A 113 -0.56 -33.72 16.20
CA ASP A 113 -1.88 -33.30 15.68
C ASP A 113 -1.88 -31.89 15.10
N ALA A 114 -0.74 -31.18 15.14
CA ALA A 114 -0.58 -29.82 14.65
C ALA A 114 -1.59 -28.80 15.24
N MET A 115 -1.94 -28.96 16.51
CA MET A 115 -2.86 -28.08 17.25
C MET A 115 -2.20 -27.31 18.39
N HIS A 116 -1.01 -27.72 18.84
CA HIS A 116 -0.27 -27.09 19.92
C HIS A 116 1.09 -26.62 19.42
N PHE A 117 1.39 -25.34 19.60
CA PHE A 117 2.62 -24.70 19.12
C PHE A 117 3.40 -24.08 20.27
N THR A 118 4.72 -24.22 20.21
CA THR A 118 5.65 -23.59 21.15
C THR A 118 6.76 -22.92 20.36
N TYR A 119 6.86 -21.59 20.49
CA TYR A 119 7.89 -20.77 19.89
C TYR A 119 8.94 -20.38 20.92
N THR A 120 10.20 -20.63 20.63
CA THR A 120 11.31 -20.13 21.46
C THR A 120 11.75 -18.76 20.90
N ILE A 121 11.69 -17.74 21.75
CA ILE A 121 12.00 -16.36 21.39
C ILE A 121 13.43 -16.03 21.83
N ARG A 122 14.20 -15.33 20.99
CA ARG A 122 15.53 -14.81 21.36
C ARG A 122 15.39 -13.77 22.47
N ASP A 123 16.44 -13.60 23.28
CA ASP A 123 16.44 -12.77 24.50
C ASP A 123 17.49 -11.64 24.48
N ASP A 124 18.10 -11.38 23.31
CA ASP A 124 19.19 -10.40 23.15
C ASP A 124 18.75 -9.06 22.56
N LEU A 125 17.46 -8.89 22.24
CA LEU A 125 16.92 -7.69 21.61
C LEU A 125 16.36 -6.69 22.63
N VAL A 126 16.37 -5.42 22.24
CA VAL A 126 15.81 -4.31 23.01
C VAL A 126 15.03 -3.37 22.09
N TRP A 127 14.02 -2.72 22.63
CA TRP A 127 13.28 -1.65 21.96
C TRP A 127 14.12 -0.37 21.82
N SER A 128 13.71 0.54 20.95
CA SER A 128 14.39 1.81 20.68
C SER A 128 14.46 2.77 21.87
N ASP A 129 13.68 2.50 22.92
CA ASP A 129 13.74 3.19 24.20
C ASP A 129 14.62 2.47 25.25
N GLY A 130 15.23 1.35 24.87
CA GLY A 130 16.13 0.56 25.71
C GLY A 130 15.46 -0.48 26.60
N VAL A 131 14.15 -0.65 26.52
CA VAL A 131 13.42 -1.72 27.23
C VAL A 131 13.70 -3.06 26.52
N PRO A 132 13.98 -4.18 27.26
CA PRO A 132 14.15 -5.49 26.64
C PRO A 132 12.91 -5.95 25.86
N LEU A 133 13.10 -6.48 24.64
CA LEU A 133 12.10 -7.22 23.91
C LEU A 133 12.10 -8.67 24.38
N THR A 134 10.93 -9.21 24.73
CA THR A 134 10.81 -10.52 25.37
C THR A 134 9.66 -11.35 24.78
N ALA A 135 9.58 -12.62 25.18
CA ALA A 135 8.44 -13.48 24.84
C ALA A 135 7.08 -12.90 25.30
N ALA A 136 7.09 -12.00 26.30
CA ALA A 136 5.88 -11.32 26.76
C ALA A 136 5.32 -10.37 25.69
N ASP A 137 6.19 -9.64 24.96
CA ASP A 137 5.77 -8.77 23.87
C ASP A 137 5.14 -9.57 22.73
N VAL A 138 5.70 -10.75 22.42
CA VAL A 138 5.16 -11.64 21.36
C VAL A 138 3.79 -12.18 21.77
N ALA A 139 3.65 -12.76 22.97
CA ALA A 139 2.37 -13.28 23.46
C ALA A 139 1.32 -12.15 23.57
N TYR A 140 1.73 -10.98 24.06
CA TYR A 140 0.88 -9.80 24.15
C TYR A 140 0.39 -9.36 22.76
N THR A 141 1.27 -9.29 21.77
CA THR A 141 0.91 -8.87 20.40
C THR A 141 -0.12 -9.82 19.77
N PHE A 142 0.06 -11.14 19.92
CA PHE A 142 -0.92 -12.12 19.42
C PHE A 142 -2.30 -11.88 20.03
N ASN A 143 -2.36 -11.70 21.34
CA ASN A 143 -3.61 -11.46 22.05
C ASN A 143 -4.21 -10.09 21.72
N LEU A 144 -3.37 -9.05 21.62
CA LEU A 144 -3.78 -7.71 21.24
C LEU A 144 -4.45 -7.71 19.86
N TYR A 145 -3.80 -8.30 18.86
CA TYR A 145 -4.31 -8.36 17.50
C TYR A 145 -5.60 -9.16 17.41
N LYS A 146 -5.67 -10.32 18.06
CA LYS A 146 -6.88 -11.14 18.12
C LYS A 146 -8.05 -10.41 18.77
N ASN A 147 -7.82 -9.85 19.95
CA ASN A 147 -8.88 -9.26 20.78
C ASN A 147 -9.39 -7.91 20.24
N ASN A 148 -8.54 -7.18 19.50
CA ASN A 148 -8.88 -5.88 18.90
C ASN A 148 -9.18 -5.97 17.40
N HIS A 149 -9.22 -7.17 16.81
CA HIS A 149 -9.47 -7.38 15.39
C HIS A 149 -8.55 -6.51 14.51
N ALA A 150 -7.22 -6.69 14.66
CA ALA A 150 -6.24 -6.04 13.81
C ALA A 150 -6.53 -6.34 12.34
N TYR A 151 -6.45 -5.33 11.46
CA TYR A 151 -7.01 -5.42 10.12
C TYR A 151 -6.43 -6.59 9.30
N LEU A 152 -5.12 -6.69 9.18
CA LEU A 152 -4.46 -7.69 8.34
C LEU A 152 -4.21 -9.03 9.05
N PRO A 153 -3.69 -9.08 10.29
CA PRO A 153 -3.42 -10.35 10.98
C PRO A 153 -4.68 -11.15 11.33
N GLN A 154 -5.87 -10.52 11.31
CA GLN A 154 -7.11 -11.15 11.76
C GLN A 154 -7.39 -12.49 11.09
N ASN A 155 -7.14 -12.61 9.78
CA ASN A 155 -7.46 -13.83 9.02
C ASN A 155 -6.73 -15.07 9.55
N TYR A 156 -5.54 -14.91 10.11
CA TYR A 156 -4.76 -16.00 10.70
C TYR A 156 -5.12 -16.24 12.17
N LEU A 157 -5.51 -15.19 12.90
CA LEU A 157 -5.77 -15.26 14.33
C LEU A 157 -7.11 -15.94 14.70
N THR A 158 -8.01 -16.10 13.74
CA THR A 158 -9.28 -16.80 13.93
C THR A 158 -9.10 -18.28 14.31
N LEU A 159 -7.95 -18.87 13.96
CA LEU A 159 -7.63 -20.25 14.33
C LEU A 159 -7.15 -20.41 15.78
N LEU A 160 -6.79 -19.34 16.49
CA LEU A 160 -6.27 -19.44 17.85
C LEU A 160 -7.36 -19.83 18.86
N ASP A 161 -7.13 -20.92 19.60
CA ASP A 161 -7.95 -21.35 20.74
C ASP A 161 -7.41 -20.75 22.04
N GLY A 162 -8.11 -19.75 22.55
CA GLY A 162 -7.67 -19.03 23.74
C GLY A 162 -6.56 -18.03 23.47
N ASP A 163 -5.81 -17.69 24.50
CA ASP A 163 -4.75 -16.69 24.48
C ASP A 163 -3.36 -17.34 24.38
N ALA A 164 -2.47 -16.70 23.62
CA ALA A 164 -1.05 -17.02 23.66
C ALA A 164 -0.47 -16.70 25.04
N ARG A 165 0.42 -17.55 25.54
CA ARG A 165 0.95 -17.47 26.90
C ARG A 165 2.46 -17.67 26.95
N VAL A 166 3.14 -16.98 27.85
CA VAL A 166 4.57 -17.19 28.09
C VAL A 166 4.76 -18.39 28.99
N VAL A 167 5.69 -19.28 28.62
CA VAL A 167 6.13 -20.44 29.42
C VAL A 167 7.65 -20.49 29.41
N ASP A 168 8.24 -21.03 30.49
CA ASP A 168 9.71 -21.21 30.66
C ASP A 168 10.55 -19.95 30.32
N GLY A 169 10.00 -18.75 30.56
CA GLY A 169 10.68 -17.46 30.48
C GLY A 169 10.83 -16.89 29.06
N ASN A 170 11.25 -17.65 28.07
CA ASN A 170 11.47 -17.20 26.70
C ASN A 170 10.67 -17.98 25.65
N LYS A 171 9.65 -18.73 26.06
CA LYS A 171 8.79 -19.47 25.14
C LYS A 171 7.38 -18.92 25.14
N VAL A 172 6.76 -18.93 23.98
CA VAL A 172 5.34 -18.60 23.77
C VAL A 172 4.62 -19.86 23.32
N GLU A 173 3.60 -20.25 24.06
CA GLU A 173 2.69 -21.33 23.68
C GLU A 173 1.35 -20.75 23.23
N PHE A 174 0.77 -21.39 22.22
CA PHE A 174 -0.61 -21.16 21.78
C PHE A 174 -1.20 -22.42 21.17
N ASP A 175 -2.51 -22.49 21.19
CA ASP A 175 -3.28 -23.62 20.72
C ASP A 175 -4.16 -23.18 19.54
N THR A 176 -4.59 -24.13 18.69
CA THR A 176 -5.51 -23.87 17.58
C THR A 176 -6.77 -24.70 17.70
N THR A 177 -7.88 -24.21 17.16
CA THR A 177 -9.19 -24.85 17.20
C THR A 177 -9.27 -26.10 16.33
N GLU A 178 -8.36 -26.21 15.35
CA GLU A 178 -8.26 -27.34 14.41
C GLU A 178 -6.79 -27.53 13.96
N PRO A 179 -6.42 -28.74 13.46
CA PRO A 179 -5.10 -29.01 12.93
C PRO A 179 -4.74 -28.02 11.81
N THR A 180 -3.52 -27.45 11.85
CA THR A 180 -3.08 -26.53 10.80
C THR A 180 -1.57 -26.61 10.54
N SER A 181 -1.17 -26.46 9.27
CA SER A 181 0.23 -26.30 8.90
C SER A 181 0.71 -24.85 8.96
N LEU A 182 -0.17 -23.88 9.05
CA LEU A 182 0.16 -22.44 8.94
C LEU A 182 1.24 -22.01 9.93
N TYR A 183 1.13 -22.39 11.19
CA TYR A 183 2.07 -21.96 12.24
C TYR A 183 3.37 -22.78 12.30
N LYS A 184 3.60 -23.67 11.32
CA LYS A 184 4.87 -24.43 11.20
C LYS A 184 5.98 -23.66 10.49
N GLY A 185 5.65 -22.52 9.89
CA GLY A 185 6.58 -21.72 9.08
C GLY A 185 6.29 -20.22 9.15
N ALA A 186 6.82 -19.48 8.20
CA ALA A 186 6.76 -18.02 8.15
C ALA A 186 5.43 -17.47 7.59
N ALA A 187 4.69 -18.26 6.81
CA ALA A 187 3.55 -17.80 6.01
C ALA A 187 2.47 -16.98 6.75
N PRO A 188 2.03 -17.34 7.97
CA PRO A 188 0.97 -16.60 8.64
C PRO A 188 1.44 -15.31 9.32
N TYR A 189 2.74 -14.97 9.22
CA TYR A 189 3.30 -13.86 9.98
C TYR A 189 3.55 -12.61 9.15
N MET A 190 3.19 -12.61 7.87
CA MET A 190 3.12 -11.38 7.12
C MET A 190 2.18 -10.40 7.85
N TYR A 191 2.67 -9.17 8.05
CA TYR A 191 1.97 -8.12 8.79
C TYR A 191 1.82 -8.33 10.31
N PHE A 192 2.47 -9.35 10.87
CA PHE A 192 2.49 -9.63 12.31
C PHE A 192 3.66 -8.90 13.01
N TYR A 193 3.71 -7.60 12.87
CA TYR A 193 4.75 -6.80 13.51
C TYR A 193 4.59 -6.84 15.03
N ILE A 194 5.63 -7.25 15.72
CA ILE A 194 5.60 -7.35 17.20
C ILE A 194 5.64 -5.96 17.80
N LEU A 195 4.70 -5.70 18.72
CA LEU A 195 4.49 -4.42 19.36
C LEU A 195 4.99 -4.41 20.81
N PRO A 196 5.50 -3.28 21.30
CA PRO A 196 5.98 -3.15 22.67
C PRO A 196 4.82 -3.17 23.67
N GLN A 197 4.71 -4.24 24.49
CA GLN A 197 3.67 -4.37 25.51
C GLN A 197 3.61 -3.15 26.43
N HIS A 198 4.77 -2.66 26.90
CA HIS A 198 4.85 -1.53 27.82
C HIS A 198 4.31 -0.21 27.26
N VAL A 199 4.14 -0.10 25.92
CA VAL A 199 3.53 1.04 25.24
C VAL A 199 2.04 0.81 24.98
N PHE A 200 1.69 -0.36 24.42
CA PHE A 200 0.32 -0.62 23.96
C PHE A 200 -0.65 -1.06 25.07
N GLU A 201 -0.18 -1.75 26.12
CA GLU A 201 -1.02 -2.19 27.25
C GLU A 201 -1.65 -0.99 28.01
N PRO A 202 -0.93 0.11 28.32
CA PRO A 202 -1.58 1.31 28.85
C PRO A 202 -2.64 1.90 27.93
N ILE A 203 -2.42 1.85 26.60
CA ILE A 203 -3.36 2.36 25.59
C ILE A 203 -4.66 1.55 25.56
N GLU A 204 -4.58 0.21 25.69
CA GLU A 204 -5.78 -0.64 25.84
C GLU A 204 -6.65 -0.21 27.03
N HIS A 205 -6.05 0.39 28.02
CA HIS A 205 -6.75 0.90 29.22
C HIS A 205 -7.10 2.39 29.13
N GLY A 206 -7.03 3.00 27.95
CA GLY A 206 -7.40 4.38 27.69
C GLY A 206 -6.37 5.42 28.14
N ASN A 207 -5.08 5.04 28.27
CA ASN A 207 -3.99 5.92 28.64
C ASN A 207 -3.06 6.15 27.44
N CYS A 208 -3.49 6.97 26.47
CA CYS A 208 -2.66 7.31 25.33
C CYS A 208 -1.55 8.31 25.69
N PRO A 209 -0.34 8.15 25.14
CA PRO A 209 0.77 9.06 25.36
C PRO A 209 0.65 10.37 24.55
N ASP A 210 -0.28 10.42 23.60
CA ASP A 210 -0.58 11.51 22.70
C ASP A 210 -2.05 11.96 22.84
N ASP A 211 -2.50 12.86 21.98
CA ASP A 211 -3.87 13.36 21.93
C ASP A 211 -4.79 12.51 21.04
N SER A 212 -4.47 11.22 20.82
CA SER A 212 -5.26 10.30 19.98
C SER A 212 -6.74 10.25 20.41
N ASP A 213 -7.66 10.41 19.47
CA ASP A 213 -9.11 10.28 19.67
C ASP A 213 -9.73 9.44 18.54
N PRO A 214 -10.21 8.23 18.79
CA PRO A 214 -10.35 7.59 20.09
C PRO A 214 -9.02 7.07 20.67
N CYS A 215 -8.84 7.20 21.98
CA CYS A 215 -7.72 6.59 22.69
C CYS A 215 -7.93 5.09 22.84
N ASN A 216 -7.43 4.33 21.89
CA ASN A 216 -7.42 2.86 21.88
C ASN A 216 -6.30 2.37 20.95
N PRO A 217 -5.95 1.06 20.97
CA PRO A 217 -4.82 0.53 20.19
C PRO A 217 -4.88 0.82 18.68
N LYS A 218 -6.07 0.89 18.08
CA LYS A 218 -6.23 1.22 16.65
C LYS A 218 -6.17 2.72 16.35
N GLY A 219 -6.59 3.55 17.29
CA GLY A 219 -6.61 5.01 17.14
C GLY A 219 -5.29 5.69 17.49
N TYR A 220 -4.32 4.96 18.05
CA TYR A 220 -3.01 5.50 18.43
C TYR A 220 -2.16 5.79 17.19
N ASP A 221 -1.59 6.99 17.08
CA ASP A 221 -0.83 7.43 15.89
C ASP A 221 0.49 6.69 15.70
N ASN A 222 1.08 6.16 16.79
CA ASN A 222 2.36 5.44 16.79
C ASN A 222 3.54 6.28 16.23
N VAL A 223 3.53 7.59 16.49
CA VAL A 223 4.59 8.52 16.07
C VAL A 223 4.93 9.47 17.21
N PRO A 224 6.20 9.52 17.73
CA PRO A 224 7.29 8.61 17.34
C PRO A 224 7.04 7.18 17.79
N SER A 225 7.52 6.20 17.01
CA SER A 225 7.35 4.79 17.32
C SER A 225 8.39 4.28 18.33
N VAL A 226 8.00 3.32 19.17
CA VAL A 226 8.95 2.49 19.92
C VAL A 226 9.15 1.21 19.13
N SER A 227 10.32 1.06 18.52
CA SER A 227 10.61 0.08 17.47
C SER A 227 11.70 -0.89 17.89
N SER A 228 11.72 -2.09 17.30
CA SER A 228 12.73 -3.11 17.55
C SER A 228 13.78 -3.20 16.43
N GLY A 229 13.51 -2.63 15.26
CA GLY A 229 14.34 -2.68 14.06
C GLY A 229 15.50 -1.67 14.04
N PRO A 230 16.25 -1.60 12.91
CA PRO A 230 17.40 -0.71 12.74
C PRO A 230 17.03 0.78 12.72
N PHE A 231 15.78 1.10 12.43
CA PHE A 231 15.24 2.46 12.45
C PHE A 231 13.95 2.52 13.28
N PHE A 232 13.54 3.73 13.65
CA PHE A 232 12.24 4.00 14.24
C PHE A 232 11.58 5.18 13.52
N ILE A 233 10.26 5.18 13.44
CA ILE A 233 9.49 6.28 12.84
C ILE A 233 9.56 7.47 13.80
N ALA A 234 10.23 8.54 13.38
CA ALA A 234 10.46 9.71 14.21
C ALA A 234 9.43 10.82 13.98
N GLU A 235 8.95 10.97 12.74
CA GLU A 235 8.03 12.04 12.37
C GLU A 235 7.19 11.65 11.15
N TYR A 236 5.92 12.03 11.18
CA TYR A 236 5.02 11.97 10.01
C TYR A 236 4.35 13.32 9.83
N LYS A 237 4.46 13.86 8.64
CA LYS A 237 3.77 15.06 8.22
C LYS A 237 2.87 14.75 7.05
N VAL A 238 1.57 14.69 7.31
CA VAL A 238 0.53 14.31 6.36
C VAL A 238 0.68 15.09 5.04
N GLY A 239 0.67 14.38 3.93
CA GLY A 239 0.82 14.92 2.58
C GLY A 239 2.22 15.43 2.22
N GLU A 240 3.23 15.28 3.08
CA GLU A 240 4.57 15.80 2.83
C GLU A 240 5.65 14.72 2.95
N PHE A 241 5.81 14.11 4.14
CA PHE A 241 6.88 13.12 4.36
C PHE A 241 6.67 12.23 5.59
N VAL A 242 7.35 11.07 5.60
CA VAL A 242 7.65 10.26 6.78
C VAL A 242 9.15 10.23 6.98
N ARG A 243 9.62 10.39 8.22
CA ARG A 243 11.04 10.39 8.56
C ARG A 243 11.33 9.34 9.62
N LEU A 244 12.34 8.50 9.32
CA LEU A 244 12.85 7.51 10.24
C LEU A 244 14.27 7.87 10.66
N GLU A 245 14.62 7.60 11.92
CA GLU A 245 15.95 7.77 12.48
C GLU A 245 16.54 6.44 12.89
N ARG A 246 17.88 6.33 12.82
CA ARG A 246 18.60 5.12 13.23
C ARG A 246 18.39 4.81 14.72
N ASN A 247 18.04 3.57 14.99
CA ASN A 247 17.87 3.07 16.35
C ASN A 247 19.23 2.79 17.00
N GLN A 248 19.60 3.56 18.00
CA GLN A 248 20.87 3.39 18.74
C GLN A 248 20.97 2.09 19.56
N PHE A 249 19.84 1.43 19.81
CA PHE A 249 19.76 0.16 20.54
C PHE A 249 19.73 -1.06 19.62
N TRP A 250 19.73 -0.86 18.30
CA TRP A 250 19.77 -1.93 17.32
C TRP A 250 20.95 -2.88 17.56
N LYS A 251 20.71 -4.21 17.47
CA LYS A 251 21.69 -5.26 17.79
C LYS A 251 22.24 -6.00 16.58
N GLY A 252 21.72 -5.71 15.40
CA GLY A 252 22.21 -6.28 14.13
C GLY A 252 23.37 -5.49 13.50
N PRO A 253 23.71 -5.77 12.23
CA PRO A 253 24.67 -4.97 11.46
C PRO A 253 24.31 -3.49 11.48
N GLU A 254 25.30 -2.62 11.67
CA GLU A 254 25.06 -1.18 11.76
C GLU A 254 24.70 -0.64 10.36
N PRO A 255 23.51 0.00 10.19
CA PRO A 255 23.15 0.63 8.93
C PRO A 255 24.12 1.76 8.58
N ALA A 256 24.50 1.87 7.31
CA ALA A 256 25.34 2.99 6.81
C ALA A 256 24.55 4.31 6.67
N ILE A 257 23.24 4.24 6.80
CA ILE A 257 22.27 5.36 6.73
C ILE A 257 21.95 5.82 8.15
N ASP A 258 21.93 7.15 8.39
CA ASP A 258 21.52 7.74 9.67
C ASP A 258 20.02 8.08 9.72
N GLU A 259 19.46 8.40 8.54
CA GLU A 259 18.07 8.87 8.43
C GLU A 259 17.49 8.45 7.08
N ILE A 260 16.24 7.98 7.09
CA ILE A 260 15.45 7.69 5.90
C ILE A 260 14.34 8.72 5.83
N VAL A 261 14.17 9.35 4.65
CA VAL A 261 13.09 10.31 4.39
C VAL A 261 12.27 9.83 3.20
N TYR A 262 11.05 9.45 3.47
CA TYR A 262 10.04 9.22 2.43
C TYR A 262 9.34 10.51 2.09
N ARG A 263 9.25 10.87 0.81
CA ARG A 263 8.56 12.07 0.33
C ARG A 263 7.35 11.73 -0.52
N ILE A 264 6.25 12.39 -0.24
CA ILE A 264 4.99 12.21 -0.96
C ILE A 264 4.90 13.25 -2.07
N TYR A 265 4.78 12.81 -3.31
CA TYR A 265 4.64 13.66 -4.48
C TYR A 265 3.26 13.50 -5.11
N LYS A 266 2.84 14.50 -5.88
CA LYS A 266 1.50 14.50 -6.50
C LYS A 266 1.43 13.67 -7.78
N ASN A 267 2.54 13.44 -8.46
CA ASN A 267 2.62 12.70 -9.71
C ASN A 267 4.07 12.31 -10.05
N ASP A 268 4.20 11.37 -10.98
CA ASP A 268 5.48 10.84 -11.44
C ASP A 268 6.37 11.86 -12.16
N ASP A 269 5.82 12.89 -12.83
CA ASP A 269 6.61 13.95 -13.46
C ASP A 269 7.42 14.74 -12.43
N ALA A 270 6.81 15.04 -11.28
CA ALA A 270 7.47 15.72 -10.18
C ALA A 270 8.55 14.83 -9.54
N ILE A 271 8.27 13.53 -9.36
CA ILE A 271 9.22 12.53 -8.86
C ILE A 271 10.42 12.41 -9.82
N ALA A 272 10.16 12.23 -11.12
CA ALA A 272 11.22 12.14 -12.13
C ALA A 272 12.11 13.38 -12.14
N THR A 273 11.54 14.57 -12.00
CA THR A 273 12.30 15.82 -11.88
C THR A 273 13.15 15.86 -10.62
N ALA A 274 12.59 15.46 -9.47
CA ALA A 274 13.30 15.44 -8.19
C ALA A 274 14.47 14.44 -8.22
N LEU A 275 14.27 13.27 -8.83
CA LEU A 275 15.32 12.27 -9.02
C LEU A 275 16.45 12.77 -9.94
N GLN A 276 16.10 13.36 -11.09
CA GLN A 276 17.08 13.92 -12.03
C GLN A 276 17.90 15.07 -11.44
N THR A 277 17.29 15.90 -10.59
CA THR A 277 17.97 17.01 -9.91
C THR A 277 18.74 16.58 -8.65
N GLY A 278 18.59 15.32 -8.21
CA GLY A 278 19.23 14.81 -6.99
C GLY A 278 18.58 15.32 -5.69
N GLU A 279 17.32 15.73 -5.73
CA GLU A 279 16.52 16.05 -4.54
C GLU A 279 16.14 14.78 -3.78
N ILE A 280 15.94 13.67 -4.50
CA ILE A 280 15.70 12.33 -3.96
C ILE A 280 16.73 11.33 -4.52
N ASP A 281 16.89 10.21 -3.84
CA ASP A 281 17.87 9.17 -4.16
C ASP A 281 17.27 7.99 -4.89
N PHE A 282 16.00 7.66 -4.58
CA PHE A 282 15.26 6.54 -5.12
C PHE A 282 13.80 6.92 -5.34
N ALA A 283 13.15 6.27 -6.30
CA ALA A 283 11.72 6.43 -6.55
C ALA A 283 11.10 5.16 -7.12
N HIS A 284 9.85 4.89 -6.72
CA HIS A 284 8.94 4.08 -7.50
C HIS A 284 8.14 4.97 -8.46
N ILE A 285 7.96 4.49 -9.68
CA ILE A 285 7.25 5.18 -10.76
C ILE A 285 6.07 4.31 -11.17
N THR A 286 4.90 4.88 -11.29
CA THR A 286 3.69 4.13 -11.67
C THR A 286 3.42 4.19 -13.19
N THR A 287 3.95 5.20 -13.87
CA THR A 287 3.71 5.50 -15.28
C THR A 287 4.82 4.95 -16.18
N PRO A 288 4.57 3.95 -17.05
CA PRO A 288 5.59 3.35 -17.92
C PRO A 288 6.31 4.34 -18.83
N ASN A 289 5.61 5.38 -19.32
CA ASN A 289 6.20 6.41 -20.19
C ASN A 289 7.22 7.27 -19.44
N ILE A 290 6.93 7.66 -18.19
CA ILE A 290 7.87 8.41 -17.34
C ILE A 290 9.08 7.55 -17.03
N PHE A 291 8.87 6.28 -16.63
CA PHE A 291 9.95 5.32 -16.43
C PHE A 291 10.89 5.21 -17.64
N ASN A 292 10.32 5.14 -18.87
CA ASN A 292 11.12 5.11 -20.10
C ASN A 292 11.98 6.37 -20.30
N THR A 293 11.55 7.53 -19.83
CA THR A 293 12.40 8.75 -19.89
C THR A 293 13.58 8.66 -18.93
N LEU A 294 13.39 8.05 -17.76
CA LEU A 294 14.44 7.88 -16.76
C LEU A 294 15.51 6.88 -17.19
N LYS A 295 15.17 5.86 -17.98
CA LYS A 295 16.15 4.87 -18.53
C LYS A 295 17.29 5.50 -19.30
N THR A 296 17.14 6.71 -19.81
CA THR A 296 18.16 7.42 -20.60
C THR A 296 18.74 8.62 -19.87
N ALA A 297 18.32 8.86 -18.63
CA ALA A 297 18.78 9.99 -17.84
C ALA A 297 20.19 9.70 -17.26
N GLU A 298 21.01 10.75 -17.16
CA GLU A 298 22.37 10.65 -16.64
C GLU A 298 22.35 10.36 -15.12
N ASN A 299 23.22 9.44 -14.68
CA ASN A 299 23.37 9.01 -13.29
C ASN A 299 22.08 8.43 -12.68
N ILE A 300 21.21 7.86 -13.50
CA ILE A 300 20.02 7.14 -13.04
C ILE A 300 20.07 5.72 -13.56
N ASP A 301 20.01 4.77 -12.65
CA ASP A 301 19.75 3.37 -12.95
C ASP A 301 18.28 3.05 -12.75
N THR A 302 17.79 2.08 -13.51
CA THR A 302 16.37 1.70 -13.49
C THR A 302 16.21 0.19 -13.49
N MET A 303 15.15 -0.30 -12.84
CA MET A 303 14.78 -1.70 -12.82
C MET A 303 13.28 -1.86 -13.03
N VAL A 304 12.89 -2.91 -13.75
CA VAL A 304 11.50 -3.41 -13.75
C VAL A 304 11.50 -4.67 -12.92
N GLY A 305 10.79 -4.63 -11.81
CA GLY A 305 10.64 -5.76 -10.91
C GLY A 305 9.30 -6.46 -11.09
N SER A 306 9.20 -7.67 -10.53
CA SER A 306 7.97 -8.44 -10.39
C SER A 306 7.64 -8.54 -8.92
N ILE A 307 6.43 -8.15 -8.56
CA ILE A 307 5.91 -8.17 -7.19
C ILE A 307 4.64 -9.04 -7.13
N PRO A 308 4.23 -9.54 -5.96
CA PRO A 308 3.00 -10.29 -5.83
C PRO A 308 1.78 -9.36 -5.83
N SER A 309 1.55 -8.70 -6.95
CA SER A 309 0.44 -7.79 -7.15
C SER A 309 -0.30 -8.11 -8.44
N PHE A 310 -1.60 -7.83 -8.44
CA PHE A 310 -2.41 -7.87 -9.64
C PHE A 310 -3.45 -6.76 -9.64
N SER A 311 -3.81 -6.31 -10.85
CA SER A 311 -4.90 -5.39 -11.08
C SER A 311 -6.07 -6.13 -11.76
N GLU A 312 -7.30 -5.84 -11.31
CA GLU A 312 -8.49 -6.53 -11.78
C GLU A 312 -9.65 -5.58 -12.08
N ILE A 313 -10.64 -6.14 -12.76
CA ILE A 313 -11.99 -5.62 -12.85
C ILE A 313 -12.85 -6.51 -11.94
N GLY A 314 -13.31 -5.95 -10.83
CA GLY A 314 -14.23 -6.60 -9.91
C GLY A 314 -15.68 -6.43 -10.39
N LEU A 315 -16.47 -7.50 -10.25
CA LEU A 315 -17.87 -7.57 -10.67
C LEU A 315 -18.76 -7.75 -9.43
N ASN A 316 -19.80 -6.92 -9.28
CA ASN A 316 -20.80 -7.10 -8.22
C ASN A 316 -21.62 -8.36 -8.47
N THR A 317 -21.30 -9.46 -7.80
CA THR A 317 -22.00 -10.73 -8.01
C THR A 317 -23.43 -10.77 -7.43
N GLY A 318 -23.97 -9.61 -7.08
CA GLY A 318 -25.38 -9.44 -6.70
C GLY A 318 -25.60 -9.10 -5.24
N SER A 319 -24.90 -8.12 -4.68
CA SER A 319 -25.07 -7.65 -3.30
C SER A 319 -26.52 -7.46 -2.86
N ALA A 320 -27.36 -6.91 -3.76
CA ALA A 320 -28.79 -6.67 -3.52
C ALA A 320 -29.68 -7.92 -3.66
N TYR A 321 -29.19 -8.98 -4.29
CA TYR A 321 -30.01 -10.13 -4.71
C TYR A 321 -29.66 -11.43 -4.01
N GLN A 322 -28.58 -11.45 -3.24
CA GLN A 322 -28.14 -12.64 -2.51
C GLN A 322 -29.07 -12.91 -1.32
N LYS A 323 -29.16 -14.18 -0.92
CA LYS A 323 -29.92 -14.56 0.27
C LYS A 323 -29.21 -14.07 1.53
N PRO A 324 -29.97 -13.61 2.55
CA PRO A 324 -29.40 -13.33 3.86
C PRO A 324 -28.74 -14.60 4.43
N GLU A 325 -27.47 -14.49 4.84
CA GLU A 325 -26.69 -15.58 5.43
C GLU A 325 -25.71 -15.01 6.44
N GLY A 326 -25.66 -15.59 7.64
CA GLY A 326 -24.83 -15.06 8.72
C GLY A 326 -25.24 -13.62 9.10
N ALA A 327 -24.27 -12.72 9.11
CA ALA A 327 -24.49 -11.28 9.33
C ALA A 327 -24.88 -10.51 8.05
N PHE A 328 -24.79 -11.14 6.88
CA PHE A 328 -25.04 -10.48 5.60
C PHE A 328 -26.50 -10.13 5.39
N VAL A 329 -26.76 -8.88 5.07
CA VAL A 329 -28.08 -8.35 4.69
C VAL A 329 -27.98 -7.79 3.27
N PRO A 330 -28.79 -8.27 2.30
CA PRO A 330 -28.78 -7.76 0.92
C PRO A 330 -28.96 -6.24 0.89
N HIS A 331 -28.07 -5.54 0.15
CA HIS A 331 -28.05 -4.09 0.07
C HIS A 331 -27.42 -3.63 -1.26
N GLY A 332 -27.46 -2.31 -1.50
CA GLY A 332 -26.99 -1.72 -2.75
C GLY A 332 -27.99 -1.83 -3.89
N ASP A 333 -27.55 -1.42 -5.08
CA ASP A 333 -28.40 -1.33 -6.27
C ASP A 333 -27.76 -1.92 -7.54
N GLY A 334 -26.75 -2.78 -7.37
CA GLY A 334 -26.05 -3.45 -8.47
C GLY A 334 -27.00 -4.15 -9.45
N HIS A 335 -26.55 -4.34 -10.69
CA HIS A 335 -27.40 -4.90 -11.74
C HIS A 335 -27.62 -6.42 -11.57
N PRO A 336 -28.87 -6.92 -11.63
CA PRO A 336 -29.16 -8.34 -11.38
C PRO A 336 -28.54 -9.31 -12.40
N ALA A 337 -28.19 -8.86 -13.62
CA ALA A 337 -27.52 -9.70 -14.61
C ALA A 337 -26.19 -10.27 -14.09
N LEU A 338 -25.49 -9.54 -13.21
CA LEU A 338 -24.22 -9.97 -12.65
C LEU A 338 -24.36 -11.09 -11.59
N THR A 339 -25.58 -11.44 -11.17
CA THR A 339 -25.84 -12.66 -10.39
C THR A 339 -25.65 -13.92 -11.23
N ASP A 340 -25.84 -13.81 -12.56
CA ASP A 340 -25.68 -14.90 -13.49
C ASP A 340 -24.20 -15.08 -13.87
N VAL A 341 -23.66 -16.25 -13.58
CA VAL A 341 -22.27 -16.61 -13.93
C VAL A 341 -22.01 -16.52 -15.44
N VAL A 342 -23.04 -16.74 -16.26
CA VAL A 342 -22.94 -16.62 -17.73
C VAL A 342 -22.51 -15.22 -18.15
N VAL A 343 -23.12 -14.18 -17.57
CA VAL A 343 -22.78 -12.77 -17.86
C VAL A 343 -21.37 -12.46 -17.41
N ARG A 344 -20.98 -12.90 -16.20
CA ARG A 344 -19.64 -12.68 -15.70
C ARG A 344 -18.56 -13.38 -16.55
N ARG A 345 -18.81 -14.63 -16.95
CA ARG A 345 -17.93 -15.36 -17.90
C ARG A 345 -17.83 -14.64 -19.25
N ALA A 346 -18.92 -14.15 -19.79
CA ALA A 346 -18.91 -13.40 -21.04
C ALA A 346 -18.08 -12.10 -20.92
N ILE A 347 -18.18 -11.39 -19.80
CA ILE A 347 -17.33 -10.22 -19.50
C ILE A 347 -15.86 -10.64 -19.48
N ARG A 348 -15.52 -11.71 -18.74
CA ARG A 348 -14.13 -12.22 -18.64
C ARG A 348 -13.59 -12.65 -20.00
N MET A 349 -14.42 -13.31 -20.84
CA MET A 349 -14.06 -13.73 -22.20
C MET A 349 -13.86 -12.54 -23.15
N ALA A 350 -14.50 -11.41 -22.92
CA ALA A 350 -14.34 -10.22 -23.75
C ALA A 350 -13.03 -9.47 -23.47
N ILE A 351 -12.44 -9.62 -22.29
CA ILE A 351 -11.26 -8.85 -21.87
C ILE A 351 -9.98 -9.52 -22.38
N ASP A 352 -9.20 -8.77 -23.17
CA ASP A 352 -7.88 -9.17 -23.68
C ASP A 352 -6.75 -8.63 -22.78
N SER A 353 -6.32 -9.43 -21.81
CA SER A 353 -5.24 -9.11 -20.88
C SER A 353 -3.88 -8.91 -21.59
N GLU A 354 -3.62 -9.60 -22.72
CA GLU A 354 -2.40 -9.40 -23.51
C GLU A 354 -2.40 -8.05 -24.21
N ALA A 355 -3.56 -7.66 -24.77
CA ALA A 355 -3.71 -6.36 -25.40
C ALA A 355 -3.60 -5.23 -24.35
N LEU A 356 -4.23 -5.36 -23.18
CA LEU A 356 -4.11 -4.39 -22.09
C LEU A 356 -2.66 -4.23 -21.64
N ASN A 357 -1.95 -5.33 -21.35
CA ASN A 357 -0.54 -5.28 -20.99
C ASN A 357 0.30 -4.52 -22.05
N LYS A 358 0.06 -4.80 -23.31
CA LYS A 358 0.80 -4.17 -24.41
C LYS A 358 0.47 -2.68 -24.59
N GLN A 359 -0.80 -2.29 -24.47
CA GLN A 359 -1.25 -0.93 -24.76
C GLN A 359 -1.08 0.01 -23.55
N VAL A 360 -1.34 -0.49 -22.35
CA VAL A 360 -1.34 0.30 -21.11
C VAL A 360 0.02 0.22 -20.42
N LEU A 361 0.53 -1.01 -20.22
CA LEU A 361 1.80 -1.24 -19.52
C LEU A 361 3.01 -1.33 -20.45
N LEU A 362 2.84 -1.07 -21.76
CA LEU A 362 3.92 -1.14 -22.78
C LEU A 362 4.63 -2.51 -22.81
N GLY A 363 3.96 -3.56 -22.35
CA GLY A 363 4.49 -4.94 -22.29
C GLY A 363 5.36 -5.21 -21.06
N TYR A 364 5.39 -4.35 -20.06
CA TYR A 364 6.19 -4.55 -18.85
C TYR A 364 5.53 -5.46 -17.82
N GLY A 365 4.20 -5.52 -17.77
CA GLY A 365 3.45 -6.42 -16.91
C GLY A 365 3.40 -7.84 -17.46
N VAL A 366 2.73 -8.72 -16.73
CA VAL A 366 2.37 -10.07 -17.19
C VAL A 366 0.86 -10.14 -17.35
N PRO A 367 0.32 -10.65 -18.47
CA PRO A 367 -1.13 -10.79 -18.65
C PRO A 367 -1.77 -11.59 -17.51
N GLY A 368 -2.89 -11.07 -16.97
CA GLY A 368 -3.54 -11.65 -15.81
C GLY A 368 -4.45 -12.83 -16.12
N ASP A 369 -4.54 -13.77 -15.19
CA ASP A 369 -5.44 -14.92 -15.28
C ASP A 369 -6.05 -15.31 -13.92
N SER A 370 -5.26 -15.62 -12.90
CA SER A 370 -5.66 -16.06 -11.57
C SER A 370 -5.40 -14.99 -10.50
N ILE A 371 -6.06 -15.13 -9.35
CA ILE A 371 -5.91 -14.22 -8.20
C ILE A 371 -4.63 -14.47 -7.39
N ILE A 372 -3.87 -15.49 -7.71
CA ILE A 372 -2.53 -15.72 -7.13
C ILE A 372 -1.48 -15.39 -8.19
N PRO A 373 -0.65 -14.36 -7.96
CA PRO A 373 0.35 -13.91 -8.93
C PRO A 373 1.46 -14.96 -9.16
N PRO A 374 2.23 -14.83 -10.27
CA PRO A 374 3.42 -15.68 -10.50
C PRO A 374 4.47 -15.54 -9.41
N VAL A 375 4.55 -14.37 -8.76
CA VAL A 375 5.38 -14.12 -7.58
C VAL A 375 4.61 -14.56 -6.34
N SER A 376 4.75 -15.81 -5.96
CA SER A 376 4.12 -16.43 -4.80
C SER A 376 4.94 -17.63 -4.36
N VAL A 377 4.60 -18.24 -3.23
CA VAL A 377 5.24 -19.48 -2.77
C VAL A 377 5.14 -20.56 -3.86
N ALA A 378 6.27 -21.23 -4.11
CA ALA A 378 6.36 -22.25 -5.15
C ALA A 378 5.28 -23.32 -5.00
N GLY A 379 4.55 -23.57 -6.08
CA GLY A 379 3.45 -24.54 -6.13
C GLY A 379 2.09 -24.01 -5.71
N ALA A 380 1.98 -22.81 -5.14
CA ALA A 380 0.70 -22.27 -4.67
C ALA A 380 -0.22 -21.78 -5.80
N ARG A 381 0.35 -21.33 -6.93
CA ARG A 381 -0.44 -20.77 -8.04
C ARG A 381 -0.99 -21.86 -8.95
N TRP A 382 -2.29 -21.78 -9.21
CA TRP A 382 -2.93 -22.48 -10.32
C TRP A 382 -2.95 -21.59 -11.57
N GLU A 383 -2.69 -22.15 -12.73
CA GLU A 383 -2.70 -21.46 -14.01
C GLU A 383 -3.70 -22.12 -14.97
N PRO A 384 -4.68 -21.37 -15.51
CA PRO A 384 -5.62 -21.92 -16.49
C PRO A 384 -4.91 -22.28 -17.79
N THR A 385 -5.11 -23.49 -18.28
CA THR A 385 -4.49 -24.00 -19.52
C THR A 385 -5.52 -24.60 -20.45
N GLY A 386 -5.29 -24.50 -21.75
CA GLY A 386 -6.12 -25.16 -22.75
C GLY A 386 -7.59 -24.79 -22.67
N ALA A 387 -8.45 -25.76 -22.37
CA ALA A 387 -9.91 -25.59 -22.32
C ALA A 387 -10.41 -24.84 -21.06
N ASP A 388 -9.57 -24.71 -20.05
CA ASP A 388 -9.93 -23.96 -18.83
C ASP A 388 -9.78 -22.44 -19.04
N LYS A 389 -9.08 -21.99 -20.09
CA LYS A 389 -8.89 -20.55 -20.37
C LYS A 389 -10.19 -19.87 -20.80
N LEU A 390 -10.61 -18.88 -20.05
CA LEU A 390 -11.70 -17.98 -20.39
C LEU A 390 -11.14 -16.75 -21.11
N GLY A 391 -11.25 -16.72 -22.46
CA GLY A 391 -10.90 -15.56 -23.30
C GLY A 391 -9.41 -15.42 -23.67
N PRO A 392 -9.08 -14.38 -24.46
CA PRO A 392 -10.06 -13.50 -25.10
C PRO A 392 -10.83 -14.21 -26.24
N ASP A 393 -12.15 -14.13 -26.22
CA ASP A 393 -13.05 -14.71 -27.24
C ASP A 393 -14.36 -13.92 -27.31
N ILE A 394 -14.39 -12.84 -28.09
CA ILE A 394 -15.56 -11.97 -28.28
C ILE A 394 -16.75 -12.73 -28.89
N GLU A 395 -16.51 -13.58 -29.88
CA GLU A 395 -17.59 -14.33 -30.55
C GLU A 395 -18.17 -15.41 -29.63
N GLY A 396 -17.32 -16.11 -28.86
CA GLY A 396 -17.76 -17.04 -27.82
C GLY A 396 -18.58 -16.34 -26.72
N ALA A 397 -18.17 -15.14 -26.31
CA ALA A 397 -18.90 -14.34 -25.32
C ALA A 397 -20.30 -13.92 -25.83
N LYS A 398 -20.39 -13.48 -27.09
CA LYS A 398 -21.69 -13.17 -27.75
C LYS A 398 -22.63 -14.38 -27.78
N GLN A 399 -22.08 -15.54 -28.21
CA GLN A 399 -22.86 -16.77 -28.29
C GLN A 399 -23.32 -17.24 -26.91
N LEU A 400 -22.45 -17.14 -25.91
CA LEU A 400 -22.76 -17.50 -24.52
C LEU A 400 -23.93 -16.68 -23.97
N LEU A 401 -23.92 -15.36 -24.20
CA LEU A 401 -25.02 -14.46 -23.80
C LEU A 401 -26.30 -14.76 -24.57
N GLU A 402 -26.22 -15.01 -25.87
CA GLU A 402 -27.39 -15.31 -26.71
C GLU A 402 -28.05 -16.63 -26.31
N ASP A 403 -27.28 -17.69 -26.07
CA ASP A 403 -27.77 -19.00 -25.63
C ASP A 403 -28.47 -18.92 -24.26
N ALA A 404 -28.06 -17.98 -23.41
CA ALA A 404 -28.70 -17.68 -22.11
C ALA A 404 -29.88 -16.71 -22.20
N GLY A 405 -30.23 -16.23 -23.41
CA GLY A 405 -31.39 -15.38 -23.64
C GLY A 405 -31.15 -13.88 -23.47
N TYR A 406 -29.90 -13.46 -23.26
CA TYR A 406 -29.53 -12.04 -23.29
C TYR A 406 -29.40 -11.59 -24.74
N VAL A 407 -30.40 -10.91 -25.28
CA VAL A 407 -30.49 -10.49 -26.68
C VAL A 407 -30.75 -9.00 -26.78
N ASP A 408 -30.28 -8.35 -27.82
CA ASP A 408 -30.64 -6.98 -28.19
C ASP A 408 -31.99 -7.03 -28.92
N SER A 409 -33.08 -6.77 -28.21
CA SER A 409 -34.43 -6.96 -28.71
C SER A 409 -34.98 -5.72 -29.42
N ASP A 410 -34.43 -4.53 -29.15
CA ASP A 410 -34.87 -3.27 -29.76
C ASP A 410 -33.88 -2.71 -30.81
N GLY A 411 -32.71 -3.31 -30.92
CA GLY A 411 -31.71 -3.01 -31.96
C GLY A 411 -30.85 -1.78 -31.67
N ASP A 412 -30.70 -1.40 -30.38
CA ASP A 412 -29.91 -0.23 -29.99
C ASP A 412 -28.42 -0.58 -29.74
N GLY A 413 -28.07 -1.86 -29.80
CA GLY A 413 -26.72 -2.38 -29.59
C GLY A 413 -26.40 -2.75 -28.14
N VAL A 414 -27.39 -2.72 -27.26
CA VAL A 414 -27.28 -3.16 -25.87
C VAL A 414 -28.21 -4.37 -25.67
N ARG A 415 -27.74 -5.41 -25.01
CA ARG A 415 -28.54 -6.59 -24.70
C ARG A 415 -29.41 -6.34 -23.47
N GLU A 416 -30.56 -6.99 -23.39
CA GLU A 416 -31.46 -6.93 -22.26
C GLU A 416 -31.49 -8.24 -21.47
N MET A 417 -31.98 -8.12 -20.23
CA MET A 417 -32.31 -9.23 -19.35
C MET A 417 -33.37 -10.15 -19.98
N PRO A 418 -33.21 -11.48 -19.91
CA PRO A 418 -34.17 -12.46 -20.41
C PRO A 418 -35.59 -12.26 -19.87
N ALA A 419 -36.59 -12.70 -20.66
CA ALA A 419 -38.03 -12.53 -20.32
C ALA A 419 -38.46 -13.27 -19.04
N ASP A 420 -37.75 -14.29 -18.62
CA ASP A 420 -37.99 -15.08 -17.40
C ASP A 420 -37.08 -14.71 -16.23
N SER A 421 -36.29 -13.63 -16.37
CA SER A 421 -35.42 -13.12 -15.33
C SER A 421 -36.16 -12.32 -14.25
N VAL A 422 -35.41 -11.89 -13.21
CA VAL A 422 -35.95 -11.08 -12.10
C VAL A 422 -36.35 -9.66 -12.52
N ASP A 423 -35.76 -9.13 -13.62
CA ASP A 423 -36.04 -7.79 -14.15
C ASP A 423 -36.02 -7.84 -15.71
N PRO A 424 -37.11 -8.42 -16.31
CA PRO A 424 -37.16 -8.66 -17.74
C PRO A 424 -37.03 -7.39 -18.58
N GLY A 425 -36.18 -7.42 -19.60
CA GLY A 425 -36.01 -6.32 -20.54
C GLY A 425 -35.17 -5.16 -19.98
N ARG A 426 -34.59 -5.27 -18.81
CA ARG A 426 -33.61 -4.28 -18.31
C ARG A 426 -32.33 -4.35 -19.16
N PRO A 427 -31.88 -3.23 -19.75
CA PRO A 427 -30.68 -3.21 -20.58
C PRO A 427 -29.42 -3.46 -19.74
N LEU A 428 -28.42 -4.13 -20.33
CA LEU A 428 -27.11 -4.32 -19.71
C LEU A 428 -26.29 -3.02 -19.80
N ASP A 429 -26.70 -2.02 -19.01
CA ASP A 429 -26.04 -0.71 -18.87
C ASP A 429 -25.40 -0.63 -17.49
N PHE A 430 -24.05 -0.61 -17.42
CA PHE A 430 -23.27 -0.81 -16.21
C PHE A 430 -22.45 0.42 -15.87
N ARG A 431 -22.44 0.81 -14.58
CA ARG A 431 -21.47 1.76 -14.04
C ARG A 431 -20.11 1.06 -13.92
N TYR A 432 -19.08 1.72 -14.36
CA TYR A 432 -17.71 1.25 -14.26
C TYR A 432 -16.86 2.29 -13.54
N PHE A 433 -16.44 1.98 -12.32
CA PHE A 433 -15.66 2.88 -11.48
C PHE A 433 -14.18 2.55 -11.56
N VAL A 434 -13.33 3.58 -11.70
CA VAL A 434 -11.86 3.45 -11.73
C VAL A 434 -11.22 4.35 -10.69
N ARG A 435 -10.05 3.99 -10.16
CA ARG A 435 -9.32 4.83 -9.21
C ARG A 435 -8.68 6.02 -9.90
N SER A 436 -8.97 7.24 -9.43
CA SER A 436 -8.39 8.46 -10.01
C SER A 436 -6.91 8.65 -9.71
N SER A 437 -6.34 7.92 -8.74
CA SER A 437 -4.91 7.88 -8.44
C SER A 437 -4.13 6.91 -9.33
N GLU A 438 -4.83 6.01 -10.05
CA GLU A 438 -4.22 4.95 -10.86
C GLU A 438 -4.38 5.26 -12.35
N GLN A 439 -3.37 5.86 -12.95
CA GLN A 439 -3.41 6.23 -14.37
C GLN A 439 -3.60 5.01 -15.28
N THR A 440 -3.01 3.87 -14.95
CA THR A 440 -3.16 2.61 -15.70
C THR A 440 -4.60 2.10 -15.73
N SER A 441 -5.34 2.22 -14.61
CA SER A 441 -6.77 1.90 -14.57
C SER A 441 -7.61 2.84 -15.45
N ILE A 442 -7.27 4.14 -15.45
CA ILE A 442 -7.93 5.14 -16.30
C ILE A 442 -7.65 4.85 -17.78
N ASP A 443 -6.42 4.50 -18.13
CA ASP A 443 -6.00 4.22 -19.51
C ASP A 443 -6.56 2.88 -20.02
N ALA A 444 -6.83 1.91 -19.14
CA ALA A 444 -7.43 0.62 -19.49
C ALA A 444 -8.95 0.71 -19.77
N ALA A 445 -9.65 1.59 -19.04
CA ALA A 445 -11.12 1.65 -19.09
C ALA A 445 -11.74 1.84 -20.47
N PRO A 446 -11.18 2.66 -21.38
CA PRO A 446 -11.70 2.77 -22.75
C PRO A 446 -11.65 1.46 -23.54
N PHE A 447 -10.56 0.68 -23.41
CA PHE A 447 -10.42 -0.62 -24.08
C PHE A 447 -11.45 -1.62 -23.56
N VAL A 448 -11.57 -1.70 -22.23
CA VAL A 448 -12.57 -2.56 -21.57
C VAL A 448 -13.98 -2.18 -22.02
N SER A 449 -14.31 -0.90 -22.02
CA SER A 449 -15.63 -0.40 -22.47
C SER A 449 -15.93 -0.74 -23.94
N GLU A 450 -14.92 -0.65 -24.82
CA GLU A 450 -15.05 -1.02 -26.23
C GLU A 450 -15.36 -2.51 -26.39
N TRP A 451 -14.61 -3.39 -25.72
CA TRP A 451 -14.85 -4.84 -25.80
C TRP A 451 -16.19 -5.26 -25.18
N LEU A 452 -16.61 -4.63 -24.08
CA LEU A 452 -17.92 -4.89 -23.50
C LEU A 452 -19.05 -4.43 -24.42
N GLN A 453 -18.90 -3.30 -25.09
CA GLN A 453 -19.86 -2.84 -26.09
C GLN A 453 -19.95 -3.82 -27.28
N GLU A 454 -18.85 -4.44 -27.71
CA GLU A 454 -18.88 -5.46 -28.77
C GLU A 454 -19.73 -6.66 -28.43
N ILE A 455 -19.84 -7.03 -27.13
CA ILE A 455 -20.70 -8.13 -26.66
C ILE A 455 -22.09 -7.66 -26.23
N GLY A 456 -22.43 -6.37 -26.44
CA GLY A 456 -23.73 -5.80 -26.13
C GLY A 456 -23.92 -5.37 -24.68
N ILE A 457 -22.83 -5.03 -23.99
CA ILE A 457 -22.83 -4.46 -22.63
C ILE A 457 -22.34 -3.02 -22.71
N LYS A 458 -23.18 -2.06 -22.34
CA LYS A 458 -22.82 -0.65 -22.28
C LYS A 458 -22.21 -0.32 -20.92
N THR A 459 -21.20 0.56 -20.90
CA THR A 459 -20.58 1.01 -19.64
C THR A 459 -20.53 2.53 -19.55
N GLU A 460 -20.70 3.05 -18.32
CA GLU A 460 -20.47 4.45 -17.98
C GLU A 460 -19.28 4.54 -17.01
N VAL A 461 -18.13 5.05 -17.50
CA VAL A 461 -16.89 5.12 -16.73
C VAL A 461 -16.84 6.37 -15.86
N THR A 462 -16.57 6.20 -14.56
CA THR A 462 -16.41 7.29 -13.60
C THR A 462 -15.14 7.09 -12.75
N ALA A 463 -14.25 8.08 -12.73
CA ALA A 463 -13.06 8.06 -11.89
C ALA A 463 -13.37 8.60 -10.49
N LEU A 464 -13.03 7.83 -9.45
CA LEU A 464 -13.22 8.18 -8.04
C LEU A 464 -11.88 8.09 -7.30
N ASN A 465 -11.70 8.88 -6.24
CA ASN A 465 -10.59 8.64 -5.32
C ASN A 465 -10.82 7.34 -4.53
N SER A 466 -9.73 6.75 -4.01
CA SER A 466 -9.77 5.43 -3.36
C SER A 466 -10.81 5.35 -2.24
N ALA A 467 -10.86 6.33 -1.34
CA ALA A 467 -11.81 6.34 -0.23
C ALA A 467 -13.27 6.33 -0.71
N LYS A 468 -13.59 7.18 -1.71
CA LYS A 468 -14.95 7.21 -2.27
C LYS A 468 -15.31 5.94 -3.03
N LEU A 469 -14.35 5.34 -3.73
CA LEU A 469 -14.57 4.07 -4.41
C LEU A 469 -14.83 2.94 -3.39
N THR A 470 -14.05 2.90 -2.30
CA THR A 470 -14.28 1.96 -1.20
C THR A 470 -15.68 2.12 -0.59
N ASP A 471 -16.16 3.36 -0.37
CA ASP A 471 -17.54 3.60 0.09
C ASP A 471 -18.57 3.02 -0.88
N VAL A 472 -18.40 3.24 -2.18
CA VAL A 472 -19.30 2.74 -3.25
C VAL A 472 -19.32 1.21 -3.29
N ILE A 473 -18.13 0.59 -3.17
CA ILE A 473 -17.99 -0.88 -3.14
C ILE A 473 -18.71 -1.44 -1.90
N ASN A 474 -18.44 -0.93 -0.72
CA ASN A 474 -19.07 -1.41 0.51
C ASN A 474 -20.59 -1.17 0.56
N ALA A 475 -21.08 -0.13 -0.12
CA ALA A 475 -22.51 0.11 -0.27
C ALA A 475 -23.18 -0.84 -1.28
N GLY A 476 -22.43 -1.55 -2.11
CA GLY A 476 -22.94 -2.39 -3.18
C GLY A 476 -23.55 -1.62 -4.35
N ASP A 477 -23.18 -0.34 -4.50
CA ASP A 477 -23.76 0.60 -5.47
C ASP A 477 -22.93 0.68 -6.77
N TYR A 478 -22.59 -0.45 -7.35
CA TYR A 478 -21.76 -0.55 -8.56
C TYR A 478 -22.09 -1.81 -9.37
N GLU A 479 -21.62 -1.86 -10.63
CA GLU A 479 -21.58 -3.06 -11.46
C GLU A 479 -20.16 -3.54 -11.65
N LEU A 480 -19.25 -2.62 -12.08
CA LEU A 480 -17.84 -2.90 -12.28
C LEU A 480 -16.98 -1.86 -11.57
N PHE A 481 -15.83 -2.30 -11.09
CA PHE A 481 -14.77 -1.39 -10.64
C PHE A 481 -13.39 -1.91 -11.04
N SER A 482 -12.39 -1.03 -11.16
CA SER A 482 -10.98 -1.41 -11.23
C SER A 482 -10.31 -1.17 -9.89
N TRP A 483 -9.63 -2.20 -9.38
CA TRP A 483 -8.84 -2.16 -8.17
C TRP A 483 -7.55 -2.96 -8.36
N GLY A 484 -6.86 -3.28 -7.30
CA GLY A 484 -5.69 -4.16 -7.28
C GLY A 484 -5.45 -4.71 -5.89
N TRP A 485 -4.85 -5.89 -5.84
CA TRP A 485 -4.48 -6.57 -4.61
C TRP A 485 -2.99 -6.86 -4.58
N TYR A 486 -2.48 -6.92 -3.37
CA TYR A 486 -1.11 -7.26 -3.08
C TYR A 486 -1.10 -8.50 -2.17
N PRO A 487 -1.29 -9.71 -2.74
CA PRO A 487 -1.38 -10.95 -1.97
C PRO A 487 -0.11 -11.25 -1.19
N ASP A 488 -0.28 -11.86 -0.03
CA ASP A 488 0.82 -12.48 0.69
C ASP A 488 1.47 -13.58 -0.16
N PRO A 489 2.76 -13.92 0.05
CA PRO A 489 3.39 -15.07 -0.58
C PRO A 489 2.61 -16.37 -0.36
N ASP A 490 2.04 -16.59 0.84
CA ASP A 490 1.10 -17.68 1.09
C ASP A 490 -0.31 -17.30 0.63
N PRO A 491 -1.01 -18.15 -0.13
CA PRO A 491 -2.30 -17.84 -0.73
C PRO A 491 -3.46 -17.71 0.27
N SER A 492 -3.30 -18.15 1.53
CA SER A 492 -4.41 -18.22 2.49
C SER A 492 -5.09 -16.88 2.72
N ALA A 493 -4.33 -15.79 2.85
CA ALA A 493 -4.91 -14.46 3.06
C ALA A 493 -5.74 -14.03 1.85
N GLN A 494 -5.22 -14.22 0.64
CA GLN A 494 -5.94 -13.86 -0.59
C GLN A 494 -7.20 -14.70 -0.79
N LEU A 495 -7.13 -16.00 -0.50
CA LEU A 495 -8.30 -16.87 -0.59
C LEU A 495 -9.37 -16.53 0.46
N ALA A 496 -8.94 -16.13 1.66
CA ALA A 496 -9.86 -15.73 2.74
C ALA A 496 -10.79 -14.57 2.32
N LEU A 497 -10.28 -13.62 1.51
CA LEU A 497 -11.03 -12.44 1.10
C LEU A 497 -12.35 -12.77 0.42
N PHE A 498 -12.44 -13.92 -0.25
CA PHE A 498 -13.59 -14.30 -1.08
C PHE A 498 -14.53 -15.30 -0.40
N THR A 499 -14.35 -15.58 0.88
CA THR A 499 -15.33 -16.36 1.64
C THR A 499 -16.62 -15.58 1.88
N CYS A 500 -17.72 -16.27 2.07
CA CYS A 500 -19.04 -15.67 2.21
C CYS A 500 -19.17 -14.71 3.39
N ASP A 501 -18.46 -14.94 4.47
CA ASP A 501 -18.47 -14.14 5.69
C ASP A 501 -17.64 -12.83 5.58
N GLN A 502 -16.76 -12.72 4.57
CA GLN A 502 -15.99 -11.51 4.31
C GLN A 502 -16.73 -10.45 3.49
N ARG A 503 -17.96 -10.74 3.04
CA ARG A 503 -18.79 -9.75 2.34
C ARG A 503 -19.10 -8.57 3.26
N PRO A 504 -19.12 -7.32 2.75
CA PRO A 504 -19.69 -6.19 3.49
C PRO A 504 -21.08 -6.56 4.01
N PRO A 505 -21.33 -6.56 5.35
CA PRO A 505 -22.53 -7.21 5.87
C PRO A 505 -23.82 -6.41 5.64
N ASP A 506 -23.77 -5.07 5.58
CA ASP A 506 -24.96 -4.21 5.62
C ASP A 506 -24.84 -2.88 4.84
N GLY A 507 -23.86 -2.72 3.97
CA GLY A 507 -23.62 -1.48 3.21
C GLY A 507 -23.04 -0.30 3.99
N ASN A 508 -22.89 -0.44 5.31
CA ASN A 508 -22.28 0.57 6.18
C ASN A 508 -21.03 0.05 6.88
N THR A 509 -20.82 -1.25 6.83
CA THR A 509 -19.68 -1.93 7.45
C THR A 509 -18.72 -2.38 6.37
N TYR A 510 -17.43 -2.10 6.55
CA TYR A 510 -16.38 -2.54 5.64
C TYR A 510 -16.26 -4.07 5.66
N GLY A 511 -16.05 -4.63 4.47
CA GLY A 511 -15.73 -6.04 4.26
C GLY A 511 -14.66 -6.19 3.19
N ASN A 512 -13.91 -7.27 3.24
CA ASN A 512 -12.81 -7.50 2.31
C ASN A 512 -13.25 -8.11 0.97
N ASN A 513 -14.43 -8.76 0.94
CA ASN A 513 -14.99 -9.37 -0.26
C ASN A 513 -15.73 -8.31 -1.09
N ASP A 514 -14.99 -7.56 -1.83
CA ASP A 514 -15.43 -6.42 -2.62
C ASP A 514 -16.26 -6.80 -3.86
N ALA A 515 -16.22 -8.08 -4.28
CA ALA A 515 -17.07 -8.62 -5.35
C ALA A 515 -18.41 -9.16 -4.84
N TYR A 516 -18.64 -9.23 -3.53
CA TYR A 516 -19.79 -9.91 -2.91
C TYR A 516 -19.89 -11.40 -3.28
N TYR A 517 -18.80 -12.00 -3.70
CA TYR A 517 -18.76 -13.41 -4.06
C TYR A 517 -19.11 -14.29 -2.86
N CYS A 518 -19.94 -15.30 -3.06
CA CYS A 518 -20.26 -16.28 -2.04
C CYS A 518 -20.59 -17.62 -2.68
N ASN A 519 -19.74 -18.60 -2.43
CA ASN A 519 -19.92 -19.98 -2.85
C ASN A 519 -19.55 -20.90 -1.67
N PRO A 520 -20.51 -21.62 -1.04
CA PRO A 520 -20.22 -22.49 0.10
C PRO A 520 -19.22 -23.61 -0.17
N GLU A 521 -19.09 -24.06 -1.42
CA GLU A 521 -18.07 -25.05 -1.80
C GLU A 521 -16.67 -24.39 -1.80
N TYR A 522 -16.56 -23.12 -2.20
CA TYR A 522 -15.33 -22.35 -2.07
C TYR A 522 -14.94 -22.15 -0.60
N ASP A 523 -15.90 -21.78 0.26
CA ASP A 523 -15.66 -21.65 1.70
C ASP A 523 -15.14 -22.96 2.30
N LYS A 524 -15.72 -24.07 1.85
CA LYS A 524 -15.24 -25.40 2.28
C LYS A 524 -13.81 -25.67 1.84
N LEU A 525 -13.44 -25.37 0.58
CA LEU A 525 -12.07 -25.52 0.10
C LEU A 525 -11.11 -24.63 0.88
N TYR A 526 -11.51 -23.40 1.19
CA TYR A 526 -10.73 -22.49 2.05
C TYR A 526 -10.47 -23.11 3.43
N GLN A 527 -11.48 -23.66 4.09
CA GLN A 527 -11.32 -24.32 5.39
C GLN A 527 -10.46 -25.60 5.28
N ASP A 528 -10.72 -26.44 4.27
CA ASP A 528 -9.96 -27.68 4.05
C ASP A 528 -8.46 -27.40 3.85
N GLN A 529 -8.07 -26.32 3.14
CA GLN A 529 -6.66 -25.97 2.94
C GLN A 529 -5.98 -25.49 4.23
N LEU A 530 -6.72 -24.81 5.11
CA LEU A 530 -6.18 -24.40 6.43
C LEU A 530 -5.84 -25.62 7.28
N GLY A 531 -6.71 -26.65 7.26
CA GLY A 531 -6.53 -27.89 8.01
C GLY A 531 -5.52 -28.87 7.40
N ALA A 532 -5.04 -28.64 6.18
CA ALA A 532 -4.10 -29.54 5.54
C ALA A 532 -2.73 -29.52 6.21
N THR A 533 -2.19 -30.68 6.57
CA THR A 533 -0.89 -30.83 7.24
C THR A 533 0.24 -31.23 6.30
N ASP A 534 -0.10 -31.70 5.09
CA ASP A 534 0.82 -32.01 4.00
C ASP A 534 0.76 -30.89 2.94
N GLN A 535 1.92 -30.40 2.53
CA GLN A 535 2.02 -29.24 1.65
C GLN A 535 1.51 -29.51 0.23
N ASP A 536 1.81 -30.69 -0.34
CA ASP A 536 1.37 -31.02 -1.70
C ASP A 536 -0.15 -31.21 -1.75
N ALA A 537 -0.72 -31.89 -0.74
CA ALA A 537 -2.17 -32.01 -0.60
C ALA A 537 -2.85 -30.64 -0.38
N ARG A 538 -2.22 -29.73 0.34
CA ARG A 538 -2.69 -28.36 0.50
C ARG A 538 -2.75 -27.63 -0.84
N TRP A 539 -1.69 -27.74 -1.66
CA TRP A 539 -1.66 -27.08 -2.98
C TRP A 539 -2.73 -27.60 -3.93
N GLU A 540 -3.08 -28.89 -3.89
CA GLU A 540 -4.20 -29.41 -4.68
C GLU A 540 -5.53 -28.71 -4.31
N ILE A 541 -5.79 -28.52 -3.01
CA ILE A 541 -7.00 -27.82 -2.52
C ILE A 541 -6.98 -26.34 -2.91
N VAL A 542 -5.84 -25.69 -2.76
CA VAL A 542 -5.62 -24.29 -3.12
C VAL A 542 -5.83 -24.06 -4.62
N HIS A 543 -5.39 -24.98 -5.46
CA HIS A 543 -5.61 -24.93 -6.91
C HIS A 543 -7.09 -25.07 -7.26
N GLU A 544 -7.83 -25.97 -6.58
CA GLU A 544 -9.26 -26.15 -6.82
C GLU A 544 -10.06 -24.90 -6.41
N ALA A 545 -9.69 -24.26 -5.30
CA ALA A 545 -10.30 -23.00 -4.88
C ALA A 545 -10.06 -21.87 -5.90
N GLN A 546 -8.83 -21.72 -6.41
CA GLN A 546 -8.52 -20.75 -7.45
C GLN A 546 -9.28 -21.02 -8.75
N LYS A 547 -9.37 -22.29 -9.15
CA LYS A 547 -10.11 -22.71 -10.34
C LYS A 547 -11.58 -22.39 -10.23
N MET A 548 -12.20 -22.73 -9.08
CA MET A 548 -13.61 -22.41 -8.81
C MET A 548 -13.89 -20.92 -8.89
N PHE A 549 -13.07 -20.09 -8.24
CA PHE A 549 -13.16 -18.64 -8.30
C PHE A 549 -13.04 -18.11 -9.74
N TYR A 550 -12.09 -18.63 -10.49
CA TYR A 550 -11.87 -18.25 -11.89
C TYR A 550 -13.06 -18.62 -12.77
N GLU A 551 -13.64 -19.82 -12.60
CA GLU A 551 -14.81 -20.27 -13.36
C GLU A 551 -16.09 -19.54 -13.00
N ASP A 552 -16.25 -19.11 -11.74
CA ASP A 552 -17.36 -18.28 -11.27
C ASP A 552 -17.21 -16.81 -11.68
N ALA A 553 -16.02 -16.42 -12.11
CA ALA A 553 -15.65 -15.13 -12.70
C ALA A 553 -16.15 -13.90 -11.91
N PRO A 554 -15.94 -13.80 -10.60
CA PRO A 554 -16.21 -12.55 -9.89
C PRO A 554 -15.18 -11.47 -10.21
N TYR A 555 -14.00 -11.85 -10.71
CA TYR A 555 -12.95 -10.96 -11.20
C TYR A 555 -12.55 -11.28 -12.65
N ALA A 556 -12.16 -10.24 -13.37
CA ALA A 556 -11.32 -10.33 -14.55
C ALA A 556 -9.95 -9.72 -14.22
N VAL A 557 -8.96 -10.56 -13.91
CA VAL A 557 -7.59 -10.10 -13.65
C VAL A 557 -7.01 -9.57 -14.94
N MET A 558 -6.64 -8.28 -14.96
CA MET A 558 -6.14 -7.59 -16.14
C MET A 558 -4.67 -7.91 -16.38
N TRP A 559 -3.85 -7.76 -15.37
CA TRP A 559 -2.41 -8.04 -15.41
C TRP A 559 -1.85 -8.26 -14.01
N TYR A 560 -0.67 -8.84 -13.93
CA TYR A 560 0.20 -8.81 -12.76
C TYR A 560 1.12 -7.61 -12.87
N ASP A 561 1.16 -6.79 -11.82
CA ASP A 561 1.78 -5.48 -11.86
C ASP A 561 3.30 -5.58 -11.91
N PRO A 562 3.96 -4.83 -12.82
CA PRO A 562 5.38 -4.57 -12.71
C PRO A 562 5.62 -3.49 -11.66
N ILE A 563 6.75 -3.53 -10.97
CA ILE A 563 7.23 -2.37 -10.23
C ILE A 563 8.35 -1.68 -11.02
N PHE A 564 8.23 -0.36 -11.17
CA PHE A 564 9.22 0.46 -11.85
C PHE A 564 10.04 1.22 -10.82
N SER A 565 11.28 0.82 -10.63
CA SER A 565 12.21 1.45 -9.71
C SER A 565 13.26 2.25 -10.45
N ALA A 566 13.59 3.44 -9.93
CA ALA A 566 14.63 4.29 -10.47
C ALA A 566 15.43 4.93 -9.33
N TRP A 567 16.75 4.98 -9.45
CA TRP A 567 17.60 5.54 -8.39
C TRP A 567 18.85 6.23 -8.92
N ARG A 568 19.42 7.09 -8.08
CA ARG A 568 20.69 7.77 -8.34
C ARG A 568 21.84 6.79 -8.16
N SER A 569 22.44 6.35 -9.28
CA SER A 569 23.58 5.43 -9.29
C SER A 569 24.90 6.07 -8.81
N ASP A 570 24.94 7.39 -8.70
CA ASP A 570 26.09 8.16 -8.20
C ASP A 570 26.01 8.48 -6.68
N ARG A 571 24.94 8.03 -5.97
CA ARG A 571 24.74 8.38 -4.57
C ARG A 571 24.66 7.18 -3.62
N PHE A 572 23.87 6.19 -3.93
CA PHE A 572 23.70 4.99 -3.11
C PHE A 572 23.84 3.72 -3.94
N GLU A 573 24.32 2.67 -3.29
CA GLU A 573 24.43 1.30 -3.80
C GLU A 573 24.06 0.29 -2.70
N GLY A 574 23.95 -0.99 -3.04
CA GLY A 574 23.55 -2.04 -2.07
C GLY A 574 22.06 -2.35 -2.08
N TYR A 575 21.34 -2.01 -3.13
CA TYR A 575 19.94 -2.41 -3.32
C TYR A 575 19.82 -3.94 -3.45
N ILE A 576 18.85 -4.52 -2.75
CA ILE A 576 18.57 -5.98 -2.76
C ILE A 576 17.15 -6.20 -3.26
N PRO A 577 16.97 -6.61 -4.53
CA PRO A 577 15.64 -6.95 -5.04
C PRO A 577 14.99 -8.09 -4.24
N GLN A 578 13.72 -7.94 -3.87
CA GLN A 578 12.94 -8.95 -3.18
C GLN A 578 11.58 -9.16 -3.87
N PRO A 579 11.25 -10.43 -4.28
CA PRO A 579 12.14 -11.60 -4.25
C PRO A 579 13.28 -11.50 -5.27
N GLN A 580 14.38 -12.18 -4.98
CA GLN A 580 15.49 -12.22 -5.94
C GLN A 580 15.13 -13.06 -7.17
N PRO A 581 15.73 -12.76 -8.36
CA PRO A 581 16.63 -11.62 -8.62
C PRO A 581 15.92 -10.35 -9.10
N ASN A 582 14.60 -10.37 -9.31
CA ASN A 582 13.85 -9.36 -10.05
C ASN A 582 12.66 -8.79 -9.28
N GLY A 583 12.68 -8.79 -7.96
CA GLY A 583 11.65 -8.16 -7.14
C GLY A 583 11.84 -6.64 -7.01
N ASP A 584 11.22 -6.04 -6.01
CA ASP A 584 11.44 -4.65 -5.66
C ASP A 584 12.80 -4.45 -4.99
N PRO A 585 13.67 -3.54 -5.48
CA PRO A 585 14.98 -3.31 -4.89
C PRO A 585 14.97 -2.58 -3.55
N LEU A 586 13.83 -2.06 -3.10
CA LEU A 586 13.69 -1.35 -1.83
C LEU A 586 12.76 -2.05 -0.83
N GLU A 587 11.82 -2.84 -1.30
CA GLU A 587 10.89 -3.55 -0.42
C GLU A 587 11.54 -4.78 0.21
N GLY A 588 11.18 -5.05 1.46
CA GLY A 588 11.43 -6.30 2.15
C GLY A 588 10.14 -7.02 2.44
N TRP A 589 10.13 -8.30 2.14
CA TRP A 589 9.07 -9.22 2.54
C TRP A 589 9.49 -9.83 3.87
N GLY A 590 8.79 -9.51 4.92
CA GLY A 590 9.14 -10.03 6.21
C GLY A 590 9.29 -8.96 7.28
N GLY A 591 9.99 -9.25 8.35
CA GLY A 591 10.20 -8.33 9.47
C GLY A 591 11.17 -7.21 9.11
N ILE A 592 12.45 -7.46 9.26
CA ILE A 592 13.48 -6.46 8.94
C ILE A 592 14.03 -6.69 7.54
N SER A 593 13.78 -5.75 6.63
CA SER A 593 14.29 -5.83 5.27
C SER A 593 15.80 -5.62 5.22
N GLU A 594 16.49 -6.57 4.57
CA GLU A 594 17.95 -6.55 4.42
C GLU A 594 18.45 -5.32 3.65
N VAL A 595 17.64 -4.72 2.79
CA VAL A 595 18.04 -3.53 2.04
C VAL A 595 18.43 -2.39 2.97
N TRP A 596 17.74 -2.22 4.10
CA TRP A 596 18.05 -1.18 5.08
C TRP A 596 19.40 -1.37 5.79
N LEU A 597 19.93 -2.60 5.77
CA LEU A 597 21.24 -2.95 6.32
C LEU A 597 22.35 -2.89 5.25
N SER A 598 21.99 -3.11 3.97
CA SER A 598 22.96 -3.18 2.86
C SER A 598 23.16 -1.85 2.13
N LEU A 599 22.16 -0.96 2.13
CA LEU A 599 22.23 0.34 1.48
C LEU A 599 23.33 1.22 2.09
N HIS A 600 24.22 1.72 1.23
CA HIS A 600 25.31 2.61 1.64
C HIS A 600 25.66 3.62 0.54
N PRO A 601 26.26 4.76 0.90
CA PRO A 601 26.71 5.73 -0.08
C PRO A 601 27.78 5.17 -1.00
N VAL A 602 27.70 5.48 -2.30
CA VAL A 602 28.76 5.20 -3.28
C VAL A 602 30.05 5.87 -2.86
N ALA A 603 31.18 5.17 -3.01
CA ALA A 603 32.48 5.67 -2.60
C ALA A 603 32.83 7.01 -3.29
N GLY A 604 32.98 8.08 -2.51
CA GLY A 604 33.23 9.44 -3.00
C GLY A 604 32.01 10.28 -3.29
N ALA A 605 30.81 9.74 -3.11
CA ALA A 605 29.59 10.55 -3.10
C ALA A 605 29.66 11.57 -1.94
N SER A 606 29.43 12.83 -2.22
CA SER A 606 29.19 13.82 -1.16
C SER A 606 27.83 13.47 -0.54
N GLY A 607 27.80 13.14 0.75
CA GLY A 607 26.59 12.79 1.50
C GLY A 607 25.46 13.76 1.15
N GLY A 608 24.24 13.21 0.98
CA GLY A 608 23.07 13.98 0.57
C GLY A 608 22.95 15.26 1.37
N ALA A 609 22.76 16.36 0.68
CA ALA A 609 22.59 17.64 1.35
C ALA A 609 21.40 17.52 2.30
N SER A 610 21.65 17.66 3.61
CA SER A 610 20.59 17.94 4.55
C SER A 610 19.77 19.09 3.95
N THR A 611 18.56 18.81 3.53
CA THR A 611 17.60 19.87 3.18
C THR A 611 17.12 20.52 4.49
N GLU A 612 18.03 21.22 5.19
CA GLU A 612 17.57 22.45 5.80
C GLU A 612 16.94 23.22 4.66
N SER A 613 15.64 23.44 4.73
CA SER A 613 14.94 24.30 3.79
C SER A 613 15.79 25.58 3.70
N LYS A 614 16.52 25.75 2.60
CA LYS A 614 17.18 27.03 2.33
C LYS A 614 16.04 28.01 2.22
N GLY A 615 15.73 28.66 3.33
CA GLY A 615 14.74 29.70 3.37
C GLY A 615 14.96 30.59 2.16
N ILE A 616 13.89 30.91 1.46
CA ILE A 616 13.90 31.73 0.23
C ILE A 616 15.00 32.78 0.36
N SER A 617 15.99 32.73 -0.56
CA SER A 617 17.18 33.56 -0.42
C SER A 617 16.78 35.03 -0.18
N PRO A 618 17.54 35.79 0.61
CA PRO A 618 17.24 37.21 0.86
C PRO A 618 17.01 38.02 -0.42
N ALA A 619 17.62 37.58 -1.53
CA ALA A 619 17.42 38.17 -2.86
C ALA A 619 15.99 37.92 -3.40
N VAL A 620 15.44 36.71 -3.20
CA VAL A 620 14.05 36.41 -3.62
C VAL A 620 13.05 37.15 -2.75
N TRP A 621 13.29 37.28 -1.43
CA TRP A 621 12.48 38.11 -0.57
C TRP A 621 12.52 39.58 -0.96
N ALA A 622 13.68 40.10 -1.38
CA ALA A 622 13.81 41.44 -1.90
C ALA A 622 13.04 41.66 -3.22
N ILE A 623 13.02 40.68 -4.10
CA ILE A 623 12.23 40.70 -5.34
C ILE A 623 10.74 40.66 -5.05
N LEU A 624 10.28 39.78 -4.15
CA LEU A 624 8.86 39.69 -3.75
C LEU A 624 8.37 40.98 -3.06
N ALA A 625 9.19 41.56 -2.20
CA ALA A 625 8.92 42.84 -1.58
C ALA A 625 8.83 43.96 -2.62
N GLY A 626 9.74 43.99 -3.61
CA GLY A 626 9.71 44.95 -4.72
C GLY A 626 8.44 44.83 -5.56
N VAL A 627 8.03 43.59 -5.91
CA VAL A 627 6.78 43.32 -6.65
C VAL A 627 5.56 43.78 -5.85
N LEU A 628 5.52 43.52 -4.54
CA LEU A 628 4.42 43.92 -3.68
C LEU A 628 4.31 45.44 -3.60
N ILE A 629 5.43 46.16 -3.47
CA ILE A 629 5.49 47.64 -3.46
C ILE A 629 4.99 48.19 -4.81
N LEU A 630 5.34 47.55 -5.92
CA LEU A 630 4.90 47.94 -7.27
C LEU A 630 3.38 47.79 -7.41
N ILE A 631 2.84 46.64 -6.95
CA ILE A 631 1.39 46.39 -6.97
C ILE A 631 0.63 47.43 -6.11
N VAL A 632 1.12 47.69 -4.92
CA VAL A 632 0.53 48.72 -4.04
C VAL A 632 0.58 50.13 -4.69
N ALA A 633 1.70 50.46 -5.34
CA ALA A 633 1.83 51.74 -6.06
C ALA A 633 0.85 51.82 -7.23
N ILE A 634 0.69 50.75 -8.03
CA ILE A 634 -0.28 50.68 -9.13
C ILE A 634 -1.72 50.83 -8.63
N VAL A 635 -2.07 50.17 -7.51
CA VAL A 635 -3.41 50.27 -6.91
C VAL A 635 -3.67 51.70 -6.40
N LEU A 636 -2.68 52.32 -5.80
CA LEU A 636 -2.79 53.71 -5.32
C LEU A 636 -2.90 54.73 -6.48
N ILE A 637 -2.18 54.50 -7.59
CA ILE A 637 -2.27 55.30 -8.79
C ILE A 637 -3.66 55.14 -9.47
N ARG A 638 -4.16 53.91 -9.56
CA ARG A 638 -5.51 53.65 -10.10
C ARG A 638 -6.59 54.26 -9.23
N ARG A 639 -6.52 54.17 -7.89
CA ARG A 639 -7.46 54.84 -6.98
C ARG A 639 -7.40 56.37 -7.04
N ARG A 640 -6.25 56.95 -7.40
CA ARG A 640 -6.16 58.41 -7.65
C ARG A 640 -6.83 58.82 -8.95
N ARG A 641 -6.68 58.00 -10.02
CA ARG A 641 -7.32 58.30 -11.33
C ARG A 641 -8.84 58.21 -11.26
N THR A 642 -9.38 57.18 -10.60
CA THR A 642 -10.85 57.10 -10.38
C THR A 642 -11.40 58.19 -9.48
N ALA A 643 -10.65 58.73 -8.54
CA ALA A 643 -11.08 59.88 -7.70
C ALA A 643 -10.95 61.25 -8.39
N GLU A 644 -10.23 61.35 -9.52
CA GLU A 644 -10.15 62.55 -10.38
C GLU A 644 -11.20 62.51 -11.52
N GLU A 645 -11.75 61.34 -11.85
CA GLU A 645 -12.84 61.19 -12.83
C GLU A 645 -14.23 61.37 -12.20
N ASP A 646 -14.36 61.24 -10.85
CA ASP A 646 -15.61 61.44 -10.09
C ASP A 646 -15.72 62.83 -9.45
N ALA A 647 -14.81 63.79 -9.73
CA ALA A 647 -14.81 65.20 -9.23
C ALA A 647 -14.95 66.18 -10.39
#